data_ad628d63e445bbcbe1951cef00664afe
#
_entry.id   ad628d63e445bbcbe1951cef00664afe
#
_cell.length_a   1.000
_cell.length_b   1.000
_cell.length_c   1.000
_cell.angle_alpha   90.00
_cell.angle_beta   90.00
_cell.angle_gamma   90.00
#
_symmetry.space_group_name_H-M   'P 1'
#
loop_
_entity.id
_entity.type
_entity.pdbx_description
1 polymer ?
#
loop_
_entity_poly.entity_id
_entity_poly.type
_entity_poly.pdbx_seq_one_letter_code
_entity_poly.pdbx_strand_id
1 'polypeptide(L)'
;MVDIKDISGKTRFSTPINAGAKGRFTLMKEDYIILPFSVPDPVYFKLGDYVDLSGVLDESLGGLLSKVYEIVDLQKPAFNASTGGYDYKLRMDAYYWKWKNKIFKYTPEHAGHEASWSLTAPLDVQLGVFLRNLKALGYTYKGKEFEFSIDSTVENKAVAMRYDNMNLLDALFSMADKEKWDCDCWITDNIIHFGRNEYGDSVRIELGVEASAMTRSDSKGTYATRIYAFGSTRNIPADYRPVDEQTVVNGVVQRRLMLPADTPYIDVYPDMSEEEAIEDIVVFENVYPRRTGTLSDVHTRTEEVKDENGTKETVTYYRYKDTGLEFKDEYLIEGQELRIRFQSGKLNGMEFGVIFNPDPKDDMRGAQLWEIVRNEDYGRMLPDDTLRPENGDEYVLSGFNIQLVSDRYTPEAEQELKGKAQEYADRRKRDDGTYNTTLDSEWVYNDRLRRFYEFGQKVFLVNRAFFENGRDSRILGWEFNLDKPWDSPAYIIGESMPYSRIGDMEDKIDSLTYKGQTYTGGGNGVYIIRTNDTTAPSDSNVFSARRSLVSFLRKDKSDETKFLLKLFAGAVFGKDGYASGLAGFGAQIDENGNAEVESLTSRRFIETPELRHNRIDIKVGDKWRAPGAGVLKSVD
;
A
#
# COMPACT_ATOMS: atom_id res chain seq x y z
N MET A 1 15.36 -29.92 -34.13
CA MET A 1 15.12 -28.58 -34.74
C MET A 1 13.98 -27.95 -33.99
N VAL A 2 14.15 -26.68 -33.59
CA VAL A 2 13.16 -25.89 -32.92
C VAL A 2 12.77 -24.74 -33.84
N ASP A 3 11.48 -24.61 -34.13
CA ASP A 3 10.93 -23.56 -35.00
C ASP A 3 10.40 -22.40 -34.18
N ILE A 4 11.02 -21.24 -34.35
CA ILE A 4 10.54 -20.00 -33.76
C ILE A 4 9.56 -19.38 -34.75
N LYS A 5 8.31 -19.23 -34.32
CA LYS A 5 7.18 -18.78 -35.12
C LYS A 5 6.74 -17.39 -34.71
N ASP A 6 6.22 -16.64 -35.64
CA ASP A 6 5.53 -15.37 -35.34
C ASP A 6 4.11 -15.62 -34.81
N ILE A 7 3.44 -14.56 -34.37
CA ILE A 7 2.08 -14.64 -33.81
C ILE A 7 1.04 -15.20 -34.79
N SER A 8 1.33 -15.24 -36.10
CA SER A 8 0.47 -15.87 -37.12
C SER A 8 0.76 -17.36 -37.31
N GLY A 9 1.76 -17.91 -36.62
CA GLY A 9 2.19 -19.31 -36.73
C GLY A 9 3.19 -19.56 -37.88
N LYS A 10 3.66 -18.53 -38.59
CA LYS A 10 4.67 -18.65 -39.63
C LYS A 10 6.06 -18.75 -39.02
N THR A 11 6.84 -19.74 -39.44
CA THR A 11 8.24 -19.92 -38.99
C THR A 11 9.07 -18.73 -39.42
N ARG A 12 9.68 -18.05 -38.46
CA ARG A 12 10.62 -16.95 -38.65
C ARG A 12 12.05 -17.44 -38.72
N PHE A 13 12.39 -18.40 -37.87
CA PHE A 13 13.72 -18.98 -37.78
C PHE A 13 13.66 -20.39 -37.22
N SER A 14 14.56 -21.27 -37.69
CA SER A 14 14.70 -22.64 -37.18
C SER A 14 16.14 -22.86 -36.72
N THR A 15 16.29 -23.44 -35.54
CA THR A 15 17.62 -23.76 -34.97
C THR A 15 17.63 -25.15 -34.36
N PRO A 16 18.78 -25.89 -34.40
CA PRO A 16 18.93 -27.05 -33.54
C PRO A 16 19.01 -26.62 -32.07
N ILE A 17 18.81 -27.54 -31.15
CA ILE A 17 19.10 -27.33 -29.75
C ILE A 17 20.62 -27.47 -29.61
N ASN A 18 21.33 -26.36 -29.53
CA ASN A 18 22.79 -26.30 -29.44
C ASN A 18 23.26 -26.48 -28.00
N ALA A 19 24.53 -26.83 -27.84
CA ALA A 19 25.19 -26.89 -26.55
C ALA A 19 25.08 -25.54 -25.82
N GLY A 20 24.72 -25.58 -24.54
CA GLY A 20 24.44 -24.42 -23.73
C GLY A 20 23.01 -23.90 -23.81
N ALA A 21 22.13 -24.59 -24.57
CA ALA A 21 20.69 -24.36 -24.44
C ALA A 21 20.21 -24.83 -23.06
N LYS A 22 19.45 -23.98 -22.36
CA LYS A 22 19.03 -24.24 -20.97
C LYS A 22 17.54 -24.04 -20.80
N GLY A 23 16.95 -24.85 -19.94
CA GLY A 23 15.62 -24.63 -19.39
C GLY A 23 15.72 -24.38 -17.89
N ARG A 24 14.95 -23.41 -17.37
CA ARG A 24 14.90 -23.09 -15.96
C ARG A 24 13.48 -22.73 -15.54
N PHE A 25 13.09 -23.30 -14.42
CA PHE A 25 11.85 -23.03 -13.73
C PHE A 25 12.12 -22.80 -12.25
N THR A 26 11.50 -21.79 -11.68
CA THR A 26 11.45 -21.58 -10.24
C THR A 26 10.06 -21.04 -9.90
N LEU A 27 9.38 -21.69 -8.98
CA LEU A 27 8.02 -21.36 -8.57
C LEU A 27 7.84 -19.85 -8.34
N MET A 28 6.84 -19.23 -8.98
CA MET A 28 6.49 -17.80 -8.91
C MET A 28 7.63 -16.82 -9.22
N LYS A 29 8.77 -17.28 -9.71
CA LYS A 29 9.94 -16.44 -9.89
C LYS A 29 10.45 -16.39 -11.31
N GLU A 30 10.51 -17.51 -12.00
CA GLU A 30 11.01 -17.60 -13.37
C GLU A 30 10.57 -18.90 -14.04
N ASP A 31 10.29 -18.84 -15.35
CA ASP A 31 10.03 -19.98 -16.21
C ASP A 31 10.46 -19.58 -17.62
N TYR A 32 11.65 -20.04 -18.06
CA TYR A 32 12.21 -19.64 -19.33
C TYR A 32 13.14 -20.69 -19.92
N ILE A 33 13.40 -20.54 -21.22
CA ILE A 33 14.45 -21.24 -21.94
C ILE A 33 15.44 -20.23 -22.55
N ILE A 34 16.67 -20.69 -22.77
CA ILE A 34 17.70 -19.96 -23.52
C ILE A 34 18.14 -20.84 -24.68
N LEU A 35 18.07 -20.30 -25.89
CA LEU A 35 18.52 -20.92 -27.11
C LEU A 35 19.73 -20.17 -27.67
N PRO A 36 20.95 -20.71 -27.54
CA PRO A 36 22.17 -20.13 -28.15
C PRO A 36 22.28 -20.55 -29.60
N PHE A 37 22.54 -19.60 -30.49
CA PHE A 37 22.89 -19.87 -31.90
C PHE A 37 23.64 -18.68 -32.51
N SER A 38 24.34 -18.93 -33.62
CA SER A 38 25.06 -17.92 -34.37
C SER A 38 24.57 -17.90 -35.81
N VAL A 39 24.46 -16.73 -36.38
CA VAL A 39 23.97 -16.50 -37.75
C VAL A 39 24.86 -15.49 -38.48
N PRO A 40 25.03 -15.61 -39.80
CA PRO A 40 25.80 -14.62 -40.57
C PRO A 40 25.10 -13.27 -40.63
N ASP A 41 23.77 -13.25 -40.78
CA ASP A 41 22.96 -12.07 -40.86
C ASP A 41 21.99 -11.97 -39.68
N PRO A 42 21.68 -10.76 -39.18
CA PRO A 42 20.81 -10.59 -38.01
C PRO A 42 19.38 -11.06 -38.28
N VAL A 43 18.80 -11.78 -37.30
CA VAL A 43 17.39 -12.18 -37.34
C VAL A 43 16.60 -11.23 -36.43
N TYR A 44 15.56 -10.61 -36.97
CA TYR A 44 14.72 -9.65 -36.26
C TYR A 44 13.54 -10.33 -35.59
N PHE A 45 13.72 -10.73 -34.35
CA PHE A 45 12.66 -11.26 -33.51
C PHE A 45 11.76 -10.14 -32.97
N LYS A 46 10.49 -10.47 -32.74
CA LYS A 46 9.49 -9.55 -32.20
C LYS A 46 8.90 -10.09 -30.89
N LEU A 47 8.36 -9.21 -30.08
CA LEU A 47 7.55 -9.61 -28.91
C LEU A 47 6.39 -10.47 -29.37
N GLY A 48 6.18 -11.61 -28.67
CA GLY A 48 5.16 -12.58 -29.01
C GLY A 48 5.59 -13.63 -30.06
N ASP A 49 6.80 -13.55 -30.65
CA ASP A 49 7.35 -14.69 -31.39
C ASP A 49 7.53 -15.85 -30.39
N TYR A 50 7.13 -17.05 -30.77
CA TYR A 50 7.03 -18.18 -29.85
C TYR A 50 7.62 -19.47 -30.39
N VAL A 51 7.90 -20.39 -29.48
CA VAL A 51 8.25 -21.77 -29.75
C VAL A 51 7.29 -22.70 -29.04
N ASP A 52 6.87 -23.76 -29.72
CA ASP A 52 6.13 -24.89 -29.10
C ASP A 52 7.06 -26.10 -29.04
N LEU A 53 7.44 -26.50 -27.83
CA LEU A 53 8.32 -27.63 -27.57
C LEU A 53 7.55 -28.97 -27.49
N SER A 54 6.26 -28.98 -27.70
CA SER A 54 5.45 -30.22 -27.74
C SER A 54 6.00 -31.18 -28.80
N GLY A 55 6.45 -32.36 -28.38
CA GLY A 55 7.04 -33.39 -29.27
C GLY A 55 8.45 -33.10 -29.83
N VAL A 56 9.09 -32.01 -29.37
CA VAL A 56 10.49 -31.67 -29.75
C VAL A 56 11.49 -32.20 -28.74
N LEU A 57 11.13 -32.22 -27.46
CA LEU A 57 11.93 -32.78 -26.38
C LEU A 57 11.48 -34.19 -26.05
N ASP A 58 12.37 -34.95 -25.39
CA ASP A 58 12.06 -36.28 -24.87
C ASP A 58 10.78 -36.21 -23.98
N GLU A 59 9.92 -37.22 -24.07
CA GLU A 59 8.68 -37.30 -23.30
C GLU A 59 8.90 -37.17 -21.77
N SER A 60 10.07 -37.62 -21.30
CA SER A 60 10.47 -37.46 -19.90
C SER A 60 10.63 -36.00 -19.45
N LEU A 61 10.85 -35.08 -20.40
CA LEU A 61 10.95 -33.63 -20.15
C LEU A 61 9.62 -32.89 -20.37
N GLY A 62 8.69 -33.52 -21.04
CA GLY A 62 7.41 -32.87 -21.39
C GLY A 62 6.57 -32.41 -20.19
N GLY A 63 6.74 -33.04 -19.03
CA GLY A 63 6.09 -32.67 -17.77
C GLY A 63 6.81 -31.59 -16.96
N LEU A 64 8.08 -31.32 -17.30
CA LEU A 64 8.93 -30.38 -16.54
C LEU A 64 8.94 -28.97 -17.12
N LEU A 65 8.56 -28.81 -18.39
CA LEU A 65 8.61 -27.54 -19.10
C LEU A 65 7.19 -27.05 -19.44
N SER A 66 7.00 -25.75 -19.39
CA SER A 66 5.91 -25.16 -20.16
C SER A 66 6.09 -25.54 -21.62
N LYS A 67 5.03 -25.90 -22.31
CA LYS A 67 5.13 -26.39 -23.70
C LYS A 67 5.37 -25.25 -24.68
N VAL A 68 4.95 -24.04 -24.34
CA VAL A 68 5.06 -22.86 -25.19
C VAL A 68 5.84 -21.78 -24.48
N TYR A 69 6.85 -21.25 -25.16
CA TYR A 69 7.67 -20.13 -24.68
C TYR A 69 7.63 -19.00 -25.70
N GLU A 70 7.55 -17.77 -25.23
CA GLU A 70 7.39 -16.56 -26.05
C GLU A 70 8.52 -15.56 -25.77
N ILE A 71 8.82 -14.72 -26.74
CA ILE A 71 9.70 -13.56 -26.54
C ILE A 71 8.89 -12.47 -25.84
N VAL A 72 9.25 -12.19 -24.61
CA VAL A 72 8.55 -11.21 -23.75
C VAL A 72 9.34 -9.91 -23.63
N ASP A 73 10.66 -9.96 -23.78
CA ASP A 73 11.56 -8.81 -23.73
C ASP A 73 12.37 -8.67 -25.03
N LEU A 74 12.84 -7.46 -25.33
CA LEU A 74 13.65 -7.19 -26.51
C LEU A 74 15.00 -7.91 -26.45
N GLN A 75 15.38 -8.55 -27.55
CA GLN A 75 16.61 -9.31 -27.68
C GLN A 75 17.82 -8.41 -27.98
N LYS A 76 18.98 -8.79 -27.49
CA LYS A 76 20.25 -8.06 -27.69
C LYS A 76 21.31 -9.03 -28.26
N PRO A 77 21.34 -9.23 -29.60
CA PRO A 77 22.39 -10.04 -30.21
C PRO A 77 23.76 -9.37 -30.09
N ALA A 78 24.81 -10.18 -29.95
CA ALA A 78 26.18 -9.69 -29.94
C ALA A 78 26.82 -9.88 -31.32
N PHE A 79 27.47 -8.84 -31.86
CA PHE A 79 28.27 -8.98 -33.07
C PHE A 79 29.56 -9.71 -32.76
N ASN A 80 29.85 -10.78 -33.52
CA ASN A 80 31.06 -11.57 -33.40
C ASN A 80 32.06 -11.14 -34.46
N ALA A 81 33.06 -10.36 -34.05
CA ALA A 81 34.09 -9.82 -34.96
C ALA A 81 34.96 -10.91 -35.61
N SER A 82 35.07 -12.10 -35.00
CA SER A 82 35.88 -13.22 -35.54
C SER A 82 35.20 -13.94 -36.69
N THR A 83 33.86 -13.99 -36.68
CA THR A 83 33.06 -14.66 -37.72
C THR A 83 32.38 -13.69 -38.66
N GLY A 84 32.30 -12.40 -38.29
CA GLY A 84 31.54 -11.38 -39.01
C GLY A 84 30.02 -11.55 -38.87
N GLY A 85 29.57 -12.45 -38.01
CA GLY A 85 28.14 -12.74 -37.80
C GLY A 85 27.62 -12.26 -36.44
N TYR A 86 26.49 -12.81 -36.03
CA TYR A 86 25.78 -12.42 -34.81
C TYR A 86 25.51 -13.64 -33.92
N ASP A 87 25.91 -13.53 -32.65
CA ASP A 87 25.65 -14.53 -31.62
C ASP A 87 24.40 -14.14 -30.80
N TYR A 88 23.49 -15.08 -30.72
CA TYR A 88 22.25 -14.96 -29.96
C TYR A 88 22.28 -15.87 -28.72
N LYS A 89 21.82 -15.35 -27.60
CA LYS A 89 21.35 -16.11 -26.44
C LYS A 89 19.86 -15.76 -26.29
N LEU A 90 19.05 -16.37 -27.15
CA LEU A 90 17.63 -16.05 -27.24
C LEU A 90 16.92 -16.58 -25.99
N ARG A 91 16.54 -15.68 -25.09
CA ARG A 91 15.69 -16.00 -23.95
C ARG A 91 14.24 -15.92 -24.38
N MET A 92 13.50 -16.97 -24.06
CA MET A 92 12.07 -17.04 -24.25
C MET A 92 11.43 -17.47 -22.94
N ASP A 93 10.49 -16.67 -22.44
CA ASP A 93 9.78 -16.93 -21.19
C ASP A 93 8.48 -17.71 -21.47
N ALA A 94 7.97 -18.44 -20.48
CA ALA A 94 6.72 -19.17 -20.62
C ALA A 94 5.56 -18.26 -21.06
N TYR A 95 4.63 -18.80 -21.82
CA TYR A 95 3.55 -18.07 -22.49
C TYR A 95 2.74 -17.14 -21.59
N TYR A 96 2.68 -17.36 -20.29
CA TYR A 96 1.97 -16.51 -19.33
C TYR A 96 2.83 -15.36 -18.79
N TRP A 97 4.16 -15.39 -18.95
CA TRP A 97 5.05 -14.32 -18.48
C TRP A 97 4.83 -12.97 -19.18
N LYS A 98 4.19 -12.94 -20.35
CA LYS A 98 3.75 -11.70 -21.01
C LYS A 98 2.74 -10.89 -20.18
N TRP A 99 2.11 -11.50 -19.17
CA TRP A 99 1.20 -10.80 -18.26
C TRP A 99 1.91 -9.72 -17.44
N LYS A 100 3.22 -9.83 -17.23
CA LYS A 100 4.04 -8.77 -16.60
C LYS A 100 4.01 -7.45 -17.36
N ASN A 101 3.68 -7.46 -18.64
CA ASN A 101 3.62 -6.28 -19.51
C ASN A 101 2.20 -5.67 -19.58
N LYS A 102 1.27 -6.11 -18.75
CA LYS A 102 -0.13 -5.66 -18.75
C LYS A 102 -0.54 -5.25 -17.35
N ILE A 103 -1.19 -4.09 -17.26
CA ILE A 103 -1.69 -3.54 -15.99
C ILE A 103 -2.93 -4.32 -15.54
N PHE A 104 -3.01 -4.60 -14.25
CA PHE A 104 -4.17 -5.22 -13.61
C PHE A 104 -5.25 -4.17 -13.34
N LYS A 105 -6.41 -4.30 -13.97
CA LYS A 105 -7.54 -3.36 -13.91
C LYS A 105 -8.72 -3.97 -13.17
N TYR A 106 -9.43 -3.17 -12.40
CA TYR A 106 -10.71 -3.59 -11.83
C TYR A 106 -11.80 -3.69 -12.90
N THR A 107 -11.82 -2.73 -13.84
CA THR A 107 -12.77 -2.66 -14.96
C THR A 107 -12.04 -2.76 -16.31
N PRO A 108 -11.54 -3.95 -16.69
CA PRO A 108 -10.71 -4.14 -17.89
C PRO A 108 -11.45 -3.86 -19.21
N GLU A 109 -12.77 -3.83 -19.18
CA GLU A 109 -13.64 -3.55 -20.33
C GLU A 109 -13.59 -2.08 -20.76
N HIS A 110 -13.14 -1.19 -19.91
CA HIS A 110 -13.00 0.23 -20.18
C HIS A 110 -11.59 0.59 -20.67
N ALA A 111 -11.51 1.57 -21.57
CA ALA A 111 -10.23 2.04 -22.12
C ALA A 111 -9.33 2.70 -21.06
N GLY A 112 -9.94 3.39 -20.10
CA GLY A 112 -9.24 3.95 -18.94
C GLY A 112 -8.76 2.86 -17.99
N HIS A 113 -7.94 3.27 -17.02
CA HIS A 113 -7.59 2.38 -15.92
C HIS A 113 -7.37 3.21 -14.65
N GLU A 114 -7.63 2.58 -13.54
CA GLU A 114 -7.36 3.14 -12.22
C GLU A 114 -5.84 3.02 -11.91
N ALA A 115 -5.23 4.08 -11.39
CA ALA A 115 -3.83 4.04 -10.94
C ALA A 115 -3.68 3.11 -9.74
N SER A 116 -4.67 3.11 -8.87
CA SER A 116 -4.75 2.18 -7.74
C SER A 116 -6.20 1.85 -7.42
N TRP A 117 -6.42 0.64 -6.91
CA TRP A 117 -7.72 0.20 -6.45
C TRP A 117 -7.57 -0.91 -5.40
N SER A 118 -8.59 -1.12 -4.60
CA SER A 118 -8.59 -2.13 -3.56
C SER A 118 -9.88 -2.93 -3.55
N LEU A 119 -9.79 -4.17 -3.10
CA LEU A 119 -10.93 -5.06 -2.97
C LEU A 119 -10.74 -5.97 -1.76
N THR A 120 -11.73 -5.99 -0.87
CA THR A 120 -11.81 -6.98 0.19
C THR A 120 -12.76 -8.09 -0.24
N ALA A 121 -12.22 -9.24 -0.62
CA ALA A 121 -12.99 -10.36 -1.15
C ALA A 121 -12.25 -11.68 -0.97
N PRO A 122 -12.96 -12.84 -1.05
CA PRO A 122 -12.34 -14.15 -1.11
C PRO A 122 -11.52 -14.34 -2.39
N LEU A 123 -10.63 -15.34 -2.38
CA LEU A 123 -9.68 -15.61 -3.47
C LEU A 123 -10.36 -15.85 -4.83
N ASP A 124 -11.44 -16.62 -4.85
CA ASP A 124 -12.20 -16.90 -6.07
C ASP A 124 -12.76 -15.63 -6.73
N VAL A 125 -13.20 -14.66 -5.93
CA VAL A 125 -13.67 -13.36 -6.43
C VAL A 125 -12.50 -12.53 -6.98
N GLN A 126 -11.35 -12.49 -6.30
CA GLN A 126 -10.13 -11.83 -6.78
C GLN A 126 -9.68 -12.43 -8.11
N LEU A 127 -9.63 -13.76 -8.21
CA LEU A 127 -9.29 -14.49 -9.43
C LEU A 127 -10.33 -14.27 -10.54
N GLY A 128 -11.60 -14.09 -10.20
CA GLY A 128 -12.64 -13.72 -11.15
C GLY A 128 -12.34 -12.37 -11.82
N VAL A 129 -11.85 -11.37 -11.08
CA VAL A 129 -11.39 -10.09 -11.66
C VAL A 129 -10.17 -10.32 -12.55
N PHE A 130 -9.24 -11.19 -12.12
CA PHE A 130 -8.06 -11.53 -12.90
C PHE A 130 -8.42 -12.16 -14.26
N LEU A 131 -9.30 -13.15 -14.27
CA LEU A 131 -9.75 -13.81 -15.51
C LEU A 131 -10.46 -12.84 -16.45
N ARG A 132 -11.24 -11.88 -15.94
CA ARG A 132 -11.85 -10.82 -16.75
C ARG A 132 -10.79 -10.00 -17.50
N ASN A 133 -9.65 -9.71 -16.86
CA ASN A 133 -8.52 -9.04 -17.52
C ASN A 133 -7.94 -9.89 -18.65
N LEU A 134 -7.70 -11.18 -18.44
CA LEU A 134 -7.19 -12.08 -19.49
C LEU A 134 -8.17 -12.16 -20.67
N LYS A 135 -9.46 -12.25 -20.38
CA LYS A 135 -10.52 -12.30 -21.39
C LYS A 135 -10.62 -11.00 -22.19
N ALA A 136 -10.57 -9.85 -21.53
CA ALA A 136 -10.56 -8.53 -22.19
C ALA A 136 -9.35 -8.33 -23.11
N LEU A 137 -8.21 -8.94 -22.76
CA LEU A 137 -6.98 -8.94 -23.58
C LEU A 137 -7.02 -10.00 -24.70
N GLY A 138 -8.02 -10.88 -24.74
CA GLY A 138 -8.11 -11.99 -25.70
C GLY A 138 -7.05 -13.07 -25.47
N TYR A 139 -6.51 -13.19 -24.25
CA TYR A 139 -5.47 -14.18 -23.95
C TYR A 139 -6.08 -15.57 -23.75
N THR A 140 -5.56 -16.51 -24.52
CA THR A 140 -5.94 -17.94 -24.49
C THR A 140 -4.69 -18.80 -24.55
N TYR A 141 -4.80 -20.05 -24.10
CA TYR A 141 -3.78 -21.07 -24.32
C TYR A 141 -4.31 -22.09 -25.32
N LYS A 142 -3.68 -22.18 -26.50
CA LYS A 142 -4.12 -23.08 -27.61
C LYS A 142 -5.62 -23.00 -27.88
N GLY A 143 -6.20 -21.77 -27.83
CA GLY A 143 -7.61 -21.49 -28.09
C GLY A 143 -8.57 -21.74 -26.92
N LYS A 144 -8.07 -22.16 -25.75
CA LYS A 144 -8.86 -22.31 -24.53
C LYS A 144 -8.75 -21.06 -23.65
N GLU A 145 -9.85 -20.58 -23.10
CA GLU A 145 -9.85 -19.52 -22.07
C GLU A 145 -9.15 -20.03 -20.80
N PHE A 146 -8.55 -19.11 -20.04
CA PHE A 146 -7.96 -19.45 -18.76
C PHE A 146 -9.02 -19.70 -17.70
N GLU A 147 -8.74 -20.64 -16.82
CA GLU A 147 -9.54 -21.02 -15.66
C GLU A 147 -8.65 -21.05 -14.41
N PHE A 148 -9.24 -21.10 -13.24
CA PHE A 148 -8.50 -21.30 -12.00
C PHE A 148 -8.99 -22.53 -11.23
N SER A 149 -8.08 -23.09 -10.44
CA SER A 149 -8.33 -24.18 -9.50
C SER A 149 -7.75 -23.80 -8.15
N ILE A 150 -8.60 -23.78 -7.12
CA ILE A 150 -8.19 -23.54 -5.73
C ILE A 150 -8.25 -24.88 -5.01
N ASP A 151 -7.12 -25.29 -4.42
CA ASP A 151 -7.06 -26.51 -3.61
C ASP A 151 -7.88 -26.34 -2.32
N SER A 152 -8.47 -27.44 -1.83
CA SER A 152 -9.27 -27.43 -0.61
C SER A 152 -8.48 -27.09 0.67
N THR A 153 -7.17 -27.15 0.63
CA THR A 153 -6.29 -26.72 1.74
C THR A 153 -6.17 -25.20 1.86
N VAL A 154 -6.52 -24.44 0.80
CA VAL A 154 -6.51 -22.98 0.81
C VAL A 154 -7.83 -22.47 1.38
N GLU A 155 -7.77 -21.79 2.51
CA GLU A 155 -8.95 -21.14 3.08
C GLU A 155 -9.41 -19.98 2.20
N ASN A 156 -10.61 -20.08 1.64
CA ASN A 156 -11.19 -19.03 0.78
C ASN A 156 -11.79 -17.88 1.64
N LYS A 157 -10.96 -17.29 2.51
CA LYS A 157 -11.32 -16.14 3.35
C LYS A 157 -11.27 -14.84 2.58
N ALA A 158 -12.05 -13.85 3.02
CA ALA A 158 -11.97 -12.50 2.48
C ALA A 158 -10.69 -11.80 2.98
N VAL A 159 -9.84 -11.38 2.04
CA VAL A 159 -8.61 -10.63 2.30
C VAL A 159 -8.69 -9.28 1.59
N ALA A 160 -8.26 -8.22 2.28
CA ALA A 160 -8.16 -6.90 1.68
C ALA A 160 -6.88 -6.82 0.84
N MET A 161 -7.04 -6.68 -0.47
CA MET A 161 -5.96 -6.48 -1.42
C MET A 161 -5.98 -5.05 -1.94
N ARG A 162 -4.81 -4.45 -2.07
CA ARG A 162 -4.62 -3.16 -2.74
C ARG A 162 -3.67 -3.35 -3.93
N TYR A 163 -4.06 -2.82 -5.07
CA TYR A 163 -3.31 -2.93 -6.32
C TYR A 163 -2.93 -1.54 -6.82
N ASP A 164 -1.67 -1.15 -6.61
CA ASP A 164 -1.14 0.16 -6.99
C ASP A 164 -0.28 0.03 -8.25
N ASN A 165 -0.81 0.40 -9.42
CA ASN A 165 -0.15 0.27 -10.73
C ASN A 165 0.49 -1.11 -10.98
N MET A 166 -0.09 -2.14 -10.42
CA MET A 166 0.44 -3.50 -10.46
C MET A 166 0.17 -4.15 -11.82
N ASN A 167 1.15 -4.89 -12.34
CA ASN A 167 0.91 -5.70 -13.53
C ASN A 167 0.18 -7.01 -13.18
N LEU A 168 -0.38 -7.67 -14.20
CA LEU A 168 -1.17 -8.88 -14.00
C LEU A 168 -0.40 -10.01 -13.31
N LEU A 169 0.85 -10.26 -13.70
CA LEU A 169 1.62 -11.36 -13.15
C LEU A 169 1.96 -11.14 -11.67
N ASP A 170 2.41 -9.93 -11.34
CA ASP A 170 2.71 -9.57 -9.96
C ASP A 170 1.45 -9.57 -9.09
N ALA A 171 0.33 -9.07 -9.61
CA ALA A 171 -0.96 -9.13 -8.91
C ALA A 171 -1.37 -10.59 -8.61
N LEU A 172 -1.21 -11.49 -9.58
CA LEU A 172 -1.53 -12.91 -9.41
C LEU A 172 -0.67 -13.55 -8.31
N PHE A 173 0.65 -13.36 -8.39
CA PHE A 173 1.57 -13.96 -7.43
C PHE A 173 1.45 -13.35 -6.04
N SER A 174 1.09 -12.05 -5.94
CA SER A 174 0.84 -11.40 -4.64
C SER A 174 -0.34 -11.99 -3.88
N MET A 175 -1.32 -12.59 -4.58
CA MET A 175 -2.42 -13.29 -3.92
C MET A 175 -1.93 -14.55 -3.19
N ALA A 176 -0.86 -15.20 -3.67
CA ALA A 176 -0.31 -16.41 -3.05
C ALA A 176 0.57 -16.12 -1.81
N ASP A 177 0.83 -14.85 -1.52
CA ASP A 177 1.68 -14.42 -0.41
C ASP A 177 1.25 -15.01 0.93
N LYS A 178 2.25 -15.21 1.82
CA LYS A 178 2.08 -15.81 3.16
C LYS A 178 1.09 -15.03 4.04
N GLU A 179 1.02 -13.72 3.88
CA GLU A 179 0.10 -12.88 4.66
C GLU A 179 -1.31 -12.83 4.07
N LYS A 180 -1.51 -13.33 2.87
CA LYS A 180 -2.78 -13.33 2.14
C LYS A 180 -3.44 -14.71 2.23
N TRP A 181 -3.18 -15.56 1.26
CA TRP A 181 -3.76 -16.93 1.25
C TRP A 181 -2.74 -18.03 1.54
N ASP A 182 -1.46 -17.70 1.72
CA ASP A 182 -0.36 -18.60 2.14
C ASP A 182 -0.32 -19.91 1.34
N CYS A 183 -0.15 -19.80 0.04
CA CYS A 183 -0.14 -20.95 -0.85
C CYS A 183 0.84 -20.75 -2.03
N ASP A 184 1.02 -21.78 -2.84
CA ASP A 184 1.73 -21.66 -4.10
C ASP A 184 0.76 -21.22 -5.19
N CYS A 185 1.29 -20.51 -6.20
CA CYS A 185 0.61 -20.24 -7.45
C CYS A 185 1.45 -20.78 -8.61
N TRP A 186 0.88 -21.64 -9.44
CA TRP A 186 1.54 -22.16 -10.65
C TRP A 186 0.53 -22.30 -11.79
N ILE A 187 1.01 -22.39 -13.02
CA ILE A 187 0.17 -22.41 -14.20
C ILE A 187 0.52 -23.62 -15.06
N THR A 188 -0.49 -24.42 -15.38
CA THR A 188 -0.36 -25.54 -16.31
C THR A 188 -1.41 -25.42 -17.38
N ASP A 189 -0.98 -25.43 -18.65
CA ASP A 189 -1.85 -25.25 -19.81
C ASP A 189 -2.72 -23.97 -19.66
N ASN A 190 -4.04 -24.10 -19.55
CA ASN A 190 -4.94 -22.97 -19.33
C ASN A 190 -5.45 -22.84 -17.88
N ILE A 191 -4.87 -23.57 -16.92
CA ILE A 191 -5.34 -23.59 -15.54
C ILE A 191 -4.34 -22.88 -14.64
N ILE A 192 -4.82 -21.93 -13.86
CA ILE A 192 -4.09 -21.24 -12.80
C ILE A 192 -4.42 -21.95 -11.49
N HIS A 193 -3.41 -22.51 -10.84
CA HIS A 193 -3.56 -23.28 -9.61
C HIS A 193 -3.18 -22.46 -8.40
N PHE A 194 -3.97 -22.55 -7.34
CA PHE A 194 -3.67 -22.05 -6.01
C PHE A 194 -3.76 -23.21 -5.02
N GLY A 195 -2.69 -23.49 -4.29
CA GLY A 195 -2.63 -24.61 -3.36
C GLY A 195 -1.20 -24.96 -2.98
N ARG A 196 -1.01 -26.12 -2.36
CA ARG A 196 0.32 -26.66 -2.11
C ARG A 196 0.58 -27.82 -3.06
N ASN A 197 1.45 -27.61 -4.04
CA ASN A 197 1.81 -28.70 -4.95
C ASN A 197 2.84 -29.61 -4.27
N GLU A 198 2.35 -30.73 -3.75
CA GLU A 198 3.15 -31.74 -3.07
C GLU A 198 2.59 -33.13 -3.36
N TYR A 199 3.37 -33.98 -4.00
CA TYR A 199 2.91 -35.31 -4.40
C TYR A 199 4.03 -36.35 -4.42
N GLY A 200 3.63 -37.60 -4.57
CA GLY A 200 4.49 -38.76 -4.70
C GLY A 200 5.13 -39.21 -3.38
N ASP A 201 5.85 -40.33 -3.46
CA ASP A 201 6.66 -40.81 -2.37
C ASP A 201 7.93 -39.96 -2.26
N SER A 202 8.44 -39.81 -1.04
CA SER A 202 9.65 -39.02 -0.80
C SER A 202 10.88 -39.69 -1.42
N VAL A 203 11.53 -39.03 -2.36
CA VAL A 203 12.74 -39.50 -3.04
C VAL A 203 13.94 -39.09 -2.21
N ARG A 204 14.78 -40.07 -1.83
CA ARG A 204 16.04 -39.77 -1.13
C ARG A 204 17.04 -39.14 -2.08
N ILE A 205 17.68 -38.05 -1.65
CA ILE A 205 18.78 -37.37 -2.33
C ILE A 205 19.88 -37.10 -1.30
N GLU A 206 20.99 -37.86 -1.41
CA GLU A 206 22.14 -37.77 -0.51
C GLU A 206 23.34 -37.13 -1.20
N LEU A 207 23.97 -36.16 -0.52
CA LEU A 207 25.22 -35.58 -1.00
C LEU A 207 26.34 -36.61 -1.04
N GLY A 208 26.96 -36.78 -2.21
CA GLY A 208 28.01 -37.78 -2.47
C GLY A 208 27.48 -39.13 -2.93
N VAL A 209 26.16 -39.31 -3.08
CA VAL A 209 25.53 -40.52 -3.66
C VAL A 209 24.68 -40.13 -4.87
N GLU A 210 23.52 -39.51 -4.68
CA GLU A 210 22.65 -39.04 -5.76
C GLU A 210 22.99 -37.61 -6.20
N ALA A 211 23.52 -36.80 -5.29
CA ALA A 211 23.89 -35.41 -5.56
C ALA A 211 25.41 -35.20 -5.54
N SER A 212 25.93 -34.56 -6.56
CA SER A 212 27.34 -34.13 -6.64
C SER A 212 27.60 -32.83 -5.88
N ALA A 213 26.58 -31.98 -5.74
CA ALA A 213 26.63 -30.72 -4.97
C ALA A 213 25.30 -30.40 -4.32
N MET A 214 25.36 -29.82 -3.12
CA MET A 214 24.22 -29.31 -2.41
C MET A 214 24.66 -28.04 -1.69
N THR A 215 24.08 -26.89 -2.08
CA THR A 215 24.39 -25.60 -1.50
C THR A 215 23.11 -25.00 -0.94
N ARG A 216 23.19 -24.44 0.27
CA ARG A 216 22.07 -23.69 0.86
C ARG A 216 22.09 -22.28 0.28
N SER A 217 20.97 -21.83 -0.24
CA SER A 217 20.76 -20.42 -0.50
C SER A 217 20.32 -19.76 0.81
N ASP A 218 20.95 -18.65 1.14
CA ASP A 218 20.48 -17.86 2.27
C ASP A 218 19.03 -17.47 2.03
N SER A 219 18.13 -17.99 2.87
CA SER A 219 16.80 -17.44 2.95
C SER A 219 16.94 -16.04 3.54
N LYS A 220 16.29 -15.05 2.96
CA LYS A 220 16.15 -13.74 3.60
C LYS A 220 15.26 -13.83 4.85
N GLY A 221 14.63 -14.96 5.09
CA GLY A 221 13.86 -15.28 6.26
C GLY A 221 14.75 -15.61 7.43
N THR A 222 14.81 -14.79 8.45
CA THR A 222 15.51 -15.07 9.69
C THR A 222 14.87 -16.28 10.36
N TYR A 223 15.68 -17.34 10.58
CA TYR A 223 15.31 -18.41 11.49
C TYR A 223 15.13 -17.79 12.88
N ALA A 224 13.99 -18.01 13.49
CA ALA A 224 13.71 -17.51 14.82
C ALA A 224 13.02 -18.59 15.66
N THR A 225 13.34 -18.64 16.92
CA THR A 225 12.78 -19.60 17.86
C THR A 225 11.93 -18.93 18.94
N ARG A 226 12.01 -17.59 19.08
CA ARG A 226 11.17 -16.78 19.96
C ARG A 226 10.61 -15.60 19.21
N ILE A 227 9.30 -15.43 19.23
CA ILE A 227 8.60 -14.41 18.45
C ILE A 227 7.89 -13.44 19.39
N TYR A 228 8.26 -12.15 19.28
CA TYR A 228 7.52 -11.04 19.85
C TYR A 228 6.55 -10.50 18.80
N ALA A 229 5.26 -10.62 19.05
CA ALA A 229 4.24 -10.21 18.09
C ALA A 229 3.48 -8.99 18.61
N PHE A 230 3.32 -8.02 17.73
CA PHE A 230 2.55 -6.81 17.98
C PHE A 230 1.47 -6.64 16.91
N GLY A 231 0.34 -6.11 17.31
CA GLY A 231 -0.69 -5.66 16.38
C GLY A 231 -0.56 -4.17 16.02
N SER A 232 -1.62 -3.62 15.45
CA SER A 232 -1.69 -2.20 15.07
C SER A 232 -1.84 -1.29 16.29
N THR A 233 -1.63 0.01 16.06
CA THR A 233 -1.93 1.08 17.02
C THR A 233 -3.39 1.53 16.97
N ARG A 234 -4.18 1.02 16.01
CA ARG A 234 -5.57 1.39 15.79
C ARG A 234 -6.44 0.97 16.96
N ASN A 235 -7.31 1.88 17.43
CA ASN A 235 -8.26 1.65 18.52
C ASN A 235 -7.61 1.28 19.87
N ILE A 236 -6.32 1.55 20.05
CA ILE A 236 -5.59 1.25 21.28
C ILE A 236 -5.57 2.51 22.14
N PRO A 237 -6.25 2.51 23.31
CA PRO A 237 -6.27 3.66 24.21
C PRO A 237 -4.96 3.85 24.96
N ALA A 238 -4.80 5.02 25.60
CA ALA A 238 -3.59 5.38 26.32
C ALA A 238 -3.31 4.48 27.53
N ASP A 239 -4.34 3.95 28.12
CA ASP A 239 -4.38 3.14 29.34
C ASP A 239 -4.54 1.64 29.06
N TYR A 240 -4.32 1.22 27.82
CA TYR A 240 -4.47 -0.19 27.40
C TYR A 240 -3.66 -1.16 28.27
N ARG A 241 -2.42 -0.80 28.60
CA ARG A 241 -1.55 -1.53 29.51
C ARG A 241 -0.70 -0.58 30.35
N PRO A 242 -0.24 -0.98 31.54
CA PRO A 242 0.74 -0.22 32.31
C PRO A 242 1.98 0.15 31.48
N VAL A 243 2.58 1.31 31.76
CA VAL A 243 3.71 1.84 30.97
C VAL A 243 4.94 0.93 31.01
N ASP A 244 5.16 0.24 32.13
CA ASP A 244 6.23 -0.72 32.35
C ASP A 244 6.06 -2.03 31.53
N GLU A 245 4.84 -2.34 31.09
CA GLU A 245 4.56 -3.46 30.18
C GLU A 245 4.66 -3.06 28.71
N GLN A 246 4.79 -1.78 28.38
CA GLN A 246 4.80 -1.28 27.02
C GLN A 246 6.23 -0.98 26.53
N THR A 247 6.44 -1.13 25.22
CA THR A 247 7.69 -0.73 24.59
C THR A 247 7.83 0.79 24.63
N VAL A 248 8.91 1.29 25.21
CA VAL A 248 9.22 2.72 25.27
C VAL A 248 10.47 3.00 24.44
N VAL A 249 10.33 3.81 23.39
CA VAL A 249 11.45 4.23 22.52
C VAL A 249 11.66 5.73 22.67
N ASN A 250 12.85 6.14 23.08
CA ASN A 250 13.20 7.55 23.32
C ASN A 250 12.21 8.28 24.26
N GLY A 251 11.73 7.60 25.30
CA GLY A 251 10.76 8.15 26.25
C GLY A 251 9.31 8.14 25.77
N VAL A 252 9.07 7.54 24.62
CA VAL A 252 7.74 7.46 24.01
C VAL A 252 7.20 6.05 24.10
N VAL A 253 6.00 5.94 24.63
CA VAL A 253 5.26 4.68 24.73
C VAL A 253 4.73 4.30 23.34
N GLN A 254 5.15 3.13 22.85
CA GLN A 254 4.64 2.55 21.61
C GLN A 254 3.33 1.82 21.89
N ARG A 255 2.21 2.52 21.71
CA ARG A 255 0.87 1.99 22.01
C ARG A 255 0.39 1.06 20.92
N ARG A 256 0.84 -0.19 20.95
CA ARG A 256 0.42 -1.24 20.01
C ARG A 256 -0.38 -2.31 20.74
N LEU A 257 -1.24 -3.01 19.98
CA LEU A 257 -1.84 -4.24 20.49
C LEU A 257 -0.72 -5.24 20.79
N MET A 258 -0.77 -5.87 21.94
CA MET A 258 0.21 -6.84 22.41
C MET A 258 -0.43 -8.22 22.53
N LEU A 259 0.39 -9.23 22.64
CA LEU A 259 -0.07 -10.58 23.02
C LEU A 259 -0.78 -10.54 24.39
N PRO A 260 -1.65 -11.51 24.72
CA PRO A 260 -2.24 -11.61 26.05
C PRO A 260 -1.20 -11.51 27.16
N ALA A 261 -1.53 -10.89 28.29
CA ALA A 261 -0.60 -10.62 29.38
C ALA A 261 0.13 -11.86 29.94
N ASP A 262 -0.51 -13.01 29.83
CA ASP A 262 0.04 -14.32 30.24
C ASP A 262 0.99 -14.93 29.19
N THR A 263 1.10 -14.32 28.01
CA THR A 263 1.87 -14.85 26.88
C THR A 263 2.70 -13.70 26.27
N PRO A 264 3.83 -13.28 26.89
CA PRO A 264 4.61 -12.12 26.41
C PRO A 264 5.31 -12.36 25.06
N TYR A 265 5.55 -13.59 24.70
CA TYR A 265 6.15 -14.04 23.43
C TYR A 265 5.67 -15.45 23.10
N ILE A 266 5.94 -15.91 21.90
CA ILE A 266 5.68 -17.29 21.45
C ILE A 266 7.01 -18.01 21.26
N ASP A 267 7.27 -19.02 22.07
CA ASP A 267 8.37 -19.94 21.85
C ASP A 267 7.97 -21.05 20.86
N VAL A 268 8.82 -21.28 19.89
CA VAL A 268 8.62 -22.30 18.85
C VAL A 268 8.78 -23.71 19.41
N TYR A 269 9.67 -23.87 20.37
CA TYR A 269 9.93 -25.14 21.05
C TYR A 269 9.59 -25.01 22.53
N PRO A 270 8.94 -26.02 23.15
CA PRO A 270 8.71 -26.01 24.58
C PRO A 270 10.02 -26.11 25.35
N ASP A 271 10.06 -25.48 26.53
CA ASP A 271 11.17 -25.58 27.49
C ASP A 271 12.55 -25.08 26.96
N MET A 272 12.53 -24.12 26.03
CA MET A 272 13.73 -23.51 25.47
C MET A 272 14.42 -22.58 26.48
N SER A 273 15.76 -22.65 26.56
CA SER A 273 16.54 -21.74 27.39
C SER A 273 16.71 -20.36 26.73
N GLU A 274 17.08 -19.36 27.52
CA GLU A 274 17.35 -18.01 26.97
C GLU A 274 18.53 -18.01 25.97
N GLU A 275 19.53 -18.87 26.16
CA GLU A 275 20.67 -18.99 25.27
C GLU A 275 20.32 -19.65 23.92
N GLU A 276 19.24 -20.44 23.89
CA GLU A 276 18.74 -21.08 22.67
C GLU A 276 17.76 -20.18 21.89
N ALA A 277 17.29 -19.08 22.53
CA ALA A 277 16.35 -18.17 21.93
C ALA A 277 17.00 -17.30 20.84
N ILE A 278 16.55 -17.50 19.61
CA ILE A 278 16.81 -16.59 18.48
C ILE A 278 15.53 -15.79 18.31
N GLU A 279 15.59 -14.52 18.70
CA GLU A 279 14.43 -13.64 18.79
C GLU A 279 14.12 -12.95 17.47
N ASP A 280 12.83 -12.81 17.17
CA ASP A 280 12.32 -12.02 16.05
C ASP A 280 11.10 -11.21 16.48
N ILE A 281 10.90 -10.07 15.83
CA ILE A 281 9.77 -9.18 16.08
C ILE A 281 8.92 -9.12 14.83
N VAL A 282 7.63 -9.43 14.96
CA VAL A 282 6.65 -9.31 13.90
C VAL A 282 5.53 -8.34 14.27
N VAL A 283 5.11 -7.53 13.30
CA VAL A 283 4.01 -6.58 13.47
C VAL A 283 2.89 -6.91 12.48
N PHE A 284 1.71 -7.19 13.00
CA PHE A 284 0.49 -7.45 12.22
C PHE A 284 -0.39 -6.20 12.21
N GLU A 285 -0.15 -5.28 11.26
CA GLU A 285 -0.87 -3.99 11.18
C GLU A 285 -2.38 -4.13 10.89
N ASN A 286 -2.81 -5.30 10.44
CA ASN A 286 -4.22 -5.62 10.20
C ASN A 286 -4.93 -6.22 11.42
N VAL A 287 -4.21 -6.45 12.53
CA VAL A 287 -4.77 -6.97 13.78
C VAL A 287 -4.91 -5.83 14.79
N TYR A 288 -6.12 -5.49 15.12
CA TYR A 288 -6.47 -4.47 16.10
C TYR A 288 -7.90 -4.69 16.62
N PRO A 289 -8.23 -4.20 17.79
CA PRO A 289 -9.59 -4.27 18.30
C PRO A 289 -10.57 -3.58 17.36
N ARG A 290 -11.54 -4.31 16.81
CA ARG A 290 -12.46 -3.78 15.80
C ARG A 290 -13.87 -4.33 15.96
N ARG A 291 -14.83 -3.52 15.51
CA ARG A 291 -16.22 -3.88 15.35
C ARG A 291 -16.61 -3.68 13.89
N THR A 292 -17.25 -4.66 13.30
CA THR A 292 -17.92 -4.49 12.02
C THR A 292 -19.28 -3.84 12.27
N GLY A 293 -19.48 -2.68 11.68
CA GLY A 293 -20.74 -1.95 11.70
C GLY A 293 -21.46 -2.06 10.37
N THR A 294 -22.73 -1.63 10.33
CA THR A 294 -23.54 -1.60 9.11
C THR A 294 -24.14 -0.22 8.94
N LEU A 295 -24.01 0.36 7.74
CA LEU A 295 -24.57 1.66 7.43
C LEU A 295 -26.09 1.61 7.37
N SER A 296 -26.72 2.57 7.99
CA SER A 296 -28.16 2.83 7.92
C SER A 296 -28.41 4.32 7.70
N ASP A 297 -29.61 4.67 7.23
CA ASP A 297 -30.03 6.06 6.98
C ASP A 297 -28.99 6.87 6.17
N VAL A 298 -28.46 6.24 5.11
CA VAL A 298 -27.49 6.90 4.22
C VAL A 298 -28.21 7.97 3.42
N HIS A 299 -27.78 9.21 3.55
CA HIS A 299 -28.34 10.34 2.83
C HIS A 299 -27.25 11.37 2.47
N THR A 300 -27.59 12.29 1.58
CA THR A 300 -26.67 13.32 1.11
C THR A 300 -27.04 14.70 1.66
N ARG A 301 -26.01 15.51 1.92
CA ARG A 301 -26.12 16.96 2.15
C ARG A 301 -25.35 17.66 1.05
N THR A 302 -25.95 18.67 0.45
CA THR A 302 -25.29 19.51 -0.56
C THR A 302 -24.97 20.88 0.02
N GLU A 303 -23.82 21.42 -0.32
CA GLU A 303 -23.38 22.75 0.08
C GLU A 303 -22.78 23.47 -1.14
N GLU A 304 -23.17 24.76 -1.34
CA GLU A 304 -22.49 25.58 -2.36
C GLU A 304 -21.18 26.13 -1.80
N VAL A 305 -20.07 25.66 -2.34
CA VAL A 305 -18.72 26.14 -2.01
C VAL A 305 -18.23 26.99 -3.17
N LYS A 306 -17.58 28.12 -2.90
CA LYS A 306 -16.91 28.90 -3.93
C LYS A 306 -15.48 28.40 -4.06
N ASP A 307 -15.07 28.09 -5.29
CA ASP A 307 -13.69 27.79 -5.60
C ASP A 307 -12.78 29.04 -5.47
N GLU A 308 -11.48 28.85 -5.65
CA GLU A 308 -10.49 29.94 -5.58
C GLU A 308 -10.73 31.05 -6.61
N ASN A 309 -11.47 30.78 -7.68
CA ASN A 309 -11.83 31.73 -8.75
C ASN A 309 -13.19 32.41 -8.52
N GLY A 310 -13.87 32.05 -7.40
CA GLY A 310 -15.19 32.57 -7.06
C GLY A 310 -16.35 31.86 -7.77
N THR A 311 -16.09 30.78 -8.52
CA THR A 311 -17.10 29.94 -9.15
C THR A 311 -17.80 29.12 -8.07
N LYS A 312 -19.13 29.10 -8.10
CA LYS A 312 -19.92 28.27 -7.17
C LYS A 312 -19.91 26.82 -7.64
N GLU A 313 -19.43 25.93 -6.78
CA GLU A 313 -19.50 24.49 -6.97
C GLU A 313 -20.42 23.90 -5.89
N THR A 314 -21.28 22.95 -6.30
CA THR A 314 -22.11 22.20 -5.35
C THR A 314 -21.35 20.97 -4.90
N VAL A 315 -20.97 20.92 -3.64
CA VAL A 315 -20.30 19.77 -3.03
C VAL A 315 -21.32 18.90 -2.33
N THR A 316 -21.31 17.60 -2.63
CA THR A 316 -22.16 16.60 -1.99
C THR A 316 -21.38 15.88 -0.89
N TYR A 317 -21.90 15.87 0.31
CA TYR A 317 -21.40 15.13 1.46
C TYR A 317 -22.32 13.94 1.73
N TYR A 318 -21.73 12.79 2.06
CA TYR A 318 -22.46 11.57 2.40
C TYR A 318 -22.51 11.40 3.91
N ARG A 319 -23.71 11.19 4.43
CA ARG A 319 -23.98 11.00 5.85
C ARG A 319 -24.67 9.69 6.09
N TYR A 320 -24.42 9.08 7.26
CA TYR A 320 -25.02 7.81 7.63
C TYR A 320 -25.21 7.71 9.14
N LYS A 321 -25.97 6.70 9.56
CA LYS A 321 -26.07 6.24 10.95
C LYS A 321 -25.65 4.79 11.06
N ASP A 322 -25.27 4.38 12.25
CA ASP A 322 -25.13 2.97 12.65
C ASP A 322 -26.02 2.72 13.86
N THR A 323 -27.12 2.02 13.65
CA THR A 323 -28.10 1.74 14.72
C THR A 323 -27.58 0.77 15.79
N GLY A 324 -26.47 0.06 15.50
CA GLY A 324 -25.80 -0.84 16.44
C GLY A 324 -24.69 -0.20 17.25
N LEU A 325 -24.42 1.11 17.07
CA LEU A 325 -23.36 1.83 17.75
C LEU A 325 -23.89 3.13 18.37
N GLU A 326 -23.91 3.21 19.68
CA GLU A 326 -24.10 4.48 20.39
C GLU A 326 -22.72 5.06 20.69
N PHE A 327 -22.32 6.06 19.89
CA PHE A 327 -21.00 6.69 20.00
C PHE A 327 -21.06 7.96 20.84
N LYS A 328 -19.98 8.24 21.57
CA LYS A 328 -19.81 9.44 22.38
C LYS A 328 -18.47 10.10 22.10
N ASP A 329 -18.39 11.42 22.23
CA ASP A 329 -17.16 12.17 22.02
C ASP A 329 -16.01 11.71 22.96
N GLU A 330 -16.32 11.19 24.15
CA GLU A 330 -15.36 10.64 25.10
C GLU A 330 -14.63 9.37 24.60
N TYR A 331 -15.14 8.74 23.54
CA TYR A 331 -14.52 7.56 22.94
C TYR A 331 -13.34 7.90 22.03
N LEU A 332 -13.17 9.18 21.66
CA LEU A 332 -12.08 9.62 20.80
C LEU A 332 -10.73 9.41 21.49
N ILE A 333 -9.79 8.83 20.76
CA ILE A 333 -8.39 8.73 21.22
C ILE A 333 -7.66 9.99 20.79
N GLU A 334 -7.02 10.66 21.74
CA GLU A 334 -6.22 11.84 21.49
C GLU A 334 -5.13 11.56 20.44
N GLY A 335 -5.06 12.38 19.39
CA GLY A 335 -4.10 12.24 18.30
C GLY A 335 -4.46 11.20 17.22
N GLN A 336 -5.59 10.52 17.33
CA GLN A 336 -6.08 9.64 16.26
C GLN A 336 -7.26 10.26 15.52
N GLU A 337 -7.26 10.13 14.20
CA GLU A 337 -8.38 10.53 13.35
C GLU A 337 -9.37 9.37 13.22
N LEU A 338 -10.67 9.69 13.31
CA LEU A 338 -11.71 8.71 13.01
C LEU A 338 -11.69 8.37 11.53
N ARG A 339 -11.58 7.09 11.23
CA ARG A 339 -11.56 6.57 9.86
C ARG A 339 -12.53 5.41 9.70
N ILE A 340 -13.23 5.40 8.58
CA ILE A 340 -14.09 4.31 8.13
C ILE A 340 -13.38 3.54 7.03
N ARG A 341 -13.37 2.21 7.13
CA ARG A 341 -12.94 1.31 6.06
C ARG A 341 -14.08 0.41 5.67
N PHE A 342 -14.49 0.50 4.42
CA PHE A 342 -15.58 -0.32 3.89
C PHE A 342 -15.17 -1.77 3.70
N GLN A 343 -16.07 -2.70 4.05
CA GLN A 343 -15.88 -4.13 3.90
C GLN A 343 -16.83 -4.73 2.84
N SER A 344 -17.80 -3.96 2.39
CA SER A 344 -18.74 -4.35 1.34
C SER A 344 -19.21 -3.13 0.53
N GLY A 345 -20.06 -3.34 -0.47
CA GLY A 345 -20.62 -2.30 -1.30
C GLY A 345 -19.67 -1.73 -2.34
N LYS A 346 -20.03 -0.57 -2.91
CA LYS A 346 -19.26 0.07 -4.00
C LYS A 346 -17.93 0.66 -3.54
N LEU A 347 -17.78 0.93 -2.24
CA LEU A 347 -16.57 1.48 -1.62
C LEU A 347 -15.73 0.39 -0.95
N ASN A 348 -16.01 -0.89 -1.19
CA ASN A 348 -15.31 -2.01 -0.57
C ASN A 348 -13.78 -1.86 -0.70
N GLY A 349 -13.07 -2.01 0.44
CA GLY A 349 -11.62 -1.87 0.56
C GLY A 349 -11.11 -0.43 0.69
N MET A 350 -11.96 0.58 0.43
CA MET A 350 -11.57 1.99 0.54
C MET A 350 -11.69 2.51 1.97
N GLU A 351 -10.86 3.49 2.30
CA GLU A 351 -10.78 4.10 3.63
C GLU A 351 -10.93 5.62 3.55
N PHE A 352 -11.77 6.19 4.41
CA PHE A 352 -12.04 7.62 4.47
C PHE A 352 -11.99 8.13 5.90
N GLY A 353 -11.69 9.41 6.08
CA GLY A 353 -11.95 10.10 7.34
C GLY A 353 -13.45 10.22 7.60
N VAL A 354 -13.88 10.23 8.86
CA VAL A 354 -15.28 10.50 9.23
C VAL A 354 -15.36 11.50 10.36
N ILE A 355 -16.45 12.26 10.36
CA ILE A 355 -16.78 13.24 11.39
C ILE A 355 -18.06 12.78 12.09
N PHE A 356 -17.97 12.64 13.41
CA PHE A 356 -19.13 12.37 14.24
C PHE A 356 -19.85 13.68 14.58
N ASN A 357 -21.17 13.72 14.43
CA ASN A 357 -22.03 14.88 14.65
C ASN A 357 -21.47 16.19 14.02
N PRO A 358 -21.39 16.27 12.67
CA PRO A 358 -20.64 17.32 11.95
C PRO A 358 -21.19 18.73 12.12
N ASP A 359 -22.48 18.89 12.51
CA ASP A 359 -23.16 20.17 12.70
C ASP A 359 -23.60 20.40 14.14
N PRO A 360 -22.82 21.16 14.94
CA PRO A 360 -23.23 21.47 16.32
C PRO A 360 -24.38 22.47 16.43
N LYS A 361 -24.77 23.16 15.33
CA LYS A 361 -25.85 24.15 15.30
C LYS A 361 -27.21 23.54 15.03
N ASP A 362 -27.27 22.47 14.25
CA ASP A 362 -28.48 21.68 14.14
C ASP A 362 -28.50 20.77 15.37
N ASP A 363 -29.62 20.65 16.06
CA ASP A 363 -29.84 19.86 17.28
C ASP A 363 -29.56 18.33 17.07
N MET A 364 -28.57 18.04 16.29
CA MET A 364 -28.18 16.73 15.79
C MET A 364 -27.15 15.99 16.67
N ARG A 365 -26.69 16.61 17.79
CA ARG A 365 -25.77 15.97 18.74
C ARG A 365 -26.32 14.67 19.34
N GLY A 366 -27.65 14.54 19.43
CA GLY A 366 -28.31 13.30 19.83
C GLY A 366 -28.60 12.33 18.69
N ALA A 367 -28.34 12.69 17.43
CA ALA A 367 -28.79 11.94 16.26
C ALA A 367 -27.87 10.80 15.83
N GLN A 368 -26.71 10.62 16.45
CA GLN A 368 -25.74 9.58 16.07
C GLN A 368 -25.41 9.63 14.57
N LEU A 369 -25.16 10.84 14.05
CA LEU A 369 -24.95 11.11 12.64
C LEU A 369 -23.46 11.17 12.31
N TRP A 370 -23.06 10.54 11.22
CA TRP A 370 -21.70 10.48 10.71
C TRP A 370 -21.62 11.12 9.33
N GLU A 371 -20.55 11.84 9.04
CA GLU A 371 -20.27 12.41 7.72
C GLU A 371 -18.93 11.89 7.22
N ILE A 372 -18.91 11.36 5.98
CA ILE A 372 -17.70 10.85 5.34
C ILE A 372 -16.93 12.03 4.74
N VAL A 373 -15.65 12.15 5.10
CA VAL A 373 -14.75 13.16 4.55
C VAL A 373 -14.26 12.72 3.19
N ARG A 374 -14.56 13.51 2.16
CA ARG A 374 -14.09 13.24 0.81
C ARG A 374 -12.57 13.40 0.71
N ASN A 375 -11.93 12.54 -0.05
CA ASN A 375 -10.49 12.61 -0.35
C ASN A 375 -10.21 12.27 -1.82
N GLU A 376 -8.98 12.49 -2.27
CA GLU A 376 -8.49 12.20 -3.61
C GLU A 376 -7.52 11.02 -3.65
N ASP A 377 -7.41 10.24 -2.57
CA ASP A 377 -6.45 9.15 -2.42
C ASP A 377 -6.57 8.08 -3.51
N TYR A 378 -7.72 8.01 -4.18
CA TYR A 378 -8.02 7.05 -5.23
C TYR A 378 -8.04 7.68 -6.64
N GLY A 379 -7.31 8.81 -6.84
CA GLY A 379 -7.15 9.49 -8.12
C GLY A 379 -8.32 10.37 -8.56
N ARG A 380 -9.36 10.47 -7.74
CA ARG A 380 -10.49 11.39 -7.90
C ARG A 380 -11.14 11.66 -6.55
N MET A 381 -11.88 12.75 -6.46
CA MET A 381 -12.60 13.12 -5.23
C MET A 381 -13.71 12.11 -4.93
N LEU A 382 -13.53 11.28 -3.91
CA LEU A 382 -14.50 10.26 -3.45
C LEU A 382 -14.98 10.54 -2.01
N PRO A 383 -16.20 10.07 -1.63
CA PRO A 383 -17.26 9.46 -2.44
C PRO A 383 -17.89 10.42 -3.45
N ASP A 384 -18.40 9.88 -4.56
CA ASP A 384 -19.10 10.61 -5.62
C ASP A 384 -20.44 9.92 -5.98
N ASP A 385 -21.14 10.39 -7.00
CA ASP A 385 -22.44 9.84 -7.40
C ASP A 385 -22.38 8.38 -7.88
N THR A 386 -21.20 7.90 -8.29
CA THR A 386 -20.99 6.54 -8.81
C THR A 386 -20.48 5.61 -7.71
N LEU A 387 -19.40 6.03 -7.03
CA LEU A 387 -18.78 5.32 -5.91
C LEU A 387 -19.22 6.00 -4.61
N ARG A 388 -20.33 5.54 -4.07
CA ARG A 388 -21.00 6.08 -2.90
C ARG A 388 -21.36 5.00 -1.90
N PRO A 389 -21.47 5.35 -0.60
CA PRO A 389 -21.98 4.44 0.41
C PRO A 389 -23.47 4.18 0.19
N GLU A 390 -23.91 2.97 0.52
CA GLU A 390 -25.32 2.57 0.45
C GLU A 390 -25.76 1.95 1.80
N ASN A 391 -27.08 1.94 2.06
CA ASN A 391 -27.61 1.28 3.25
C ASN A 391 -27.30 -0.22 3.19
N GLY A 392 -26.82 -0.79 4.30
CA GLY A 392 -26.45 -2.18 4.40
C GLY A 392 -24.96 -2.44 4.13
N ASP A 393 -24.19 -1.45 3.69
CA ASP A 393 -22.76 -1.60 3.55
C ASP A 393 -22.11 -1.85 4.91
N GLU A 394 -21.22 -2.84 4.95
CA GLU A 394 -20.43 -3.17 6.13
C GLU A 394 -19.16 -2.34 6.18
N TYR A 395 -18.75 -1.97 7.38
CA TYR A 395 -17.57 -1.16 7.59
C TYR A 395 -16.90 -1.44 8.94
N VAL A 396 -15.63 -1.05 9.05
CA VAL A 396 -14.88 -0.99 10.31
C VAL A 396 -14.52 0.45 10.61
N LEU A 397 -14.76 0.89 11.85
CA LEU A 397 -14.37 2.20 12.35
C LEU A 397 -13.06 2.09 13.14
N SER A 398 -12.17 3.05 12.95
CA SER A 398 -10.91 3.17 13.70
C SER A 398 -10.67 4.60 14.18
N GLY A 399 -9.77 4.78 15.16
CA GLY A 399 -9.42 6.06 15.76
C GLY A 399 -10.21 6.40 17.04
N PHE A 400 -10.73 5.38 17.72
CA PHE A 400 -11.48 5.56 18.96
C PHE A 400 -11.20 4.45 19.98
N ASN A 401 -11.48 4.72 21.26
CA ASN A 401 -11.36 3.72 22.33
C ASN A 401 -12.54 2.73 22.28
N ILE A 402 -12.30 1.60 21.65
CA ILE A 402 -13.34 0.58 21.45
C ILE A 402 -13.73 -0.14 22.76
N GLN A 403 -12.87 -0.12 23.79
CA GLN A 403 -13.19 -0.73 25.10
C GLN A 403 -14.38 -0.04 25.76
N LEU A 404 -14.56 1.27 25.52
CA LEU A 404 -15.73 2.02 26.02
C LEU A 404 -17.04 1.61 25.33
N VAL A 405 -16.96 0.93 24.19
CA VAL A 405 -18.12 0.30 23.53
C VAL A 405 -18.36 -1.09 24.09
N SER A 406 -17.32 -1.90 24.21
CA SER A 406 -17.39 -3.24 24.81
C SER A 406 -16.00 -3.76 25.14
N ASP A 407 -15.84 -4.31 26.34
CA ASP A 407 -14.59 -4.92 26.83
C ASP A 407 -14.14 -6.16 26.05
N ARG A 408 -15.01 -6.75 25.23
CA ARG A 408 -14.71 -8.00 24.49
C ARG A 408 -13.73 -7.81 23.33
N TYR A 409 -13.73 -6.65 22.66
CA TYR A 409 -12.99 -6.47 21.41
C TYR A 409 -11.48 -6.50 21.58
N THR A 410 -10.96 -6.01 22.70
CA THR A 410 -9.51 -6.05 22.97
C THR A 410 -9.02 -7.47 23.23
N PRO A 411 -9.63 -8.28 24.13
CA PRO A 411 -9.26 -9.70 24.30
C PRO A 411 -9.44 -10.54 23.03
N GLU A 412 -10.48 -10.28 22.23
CA GLU A 412 -10.68 -10.96 20.94
C GLU A 412 -9.51 -10.66 19.97
N ALA A 413 -9.08 -9.40 19.88
CA ALA A 413 -7.94 -9.01 19.04
C ALA A 413 -6.60 -9.55 19.58
N GLU A 414 -6.39 -9.61 20.90
CA GLU A 414 -5.21 -10.24 21.51
C GLU A 414 -5.14 -11.74 21.18
N GLN A 415 -6.28 -12.44 21.21
CA GLN A 415 -6.35 -13.84 20.81
C GLN A 415 -6.12 -14.03 19.30
N GLU A 416 -6.66 -13.16 18.47
CA GLU A 416 -6.36 -13.15 17.03
C GLU A 416 -4.86 -12.94 16.79
N LEU A 417 -4.24 -12.00 17.50
CA LEU A 417 -2.80 -11.75 17.44
C LEU A 417 -2.01 -12.99 17.85
N LYS A 418 -2.40 -13.64 18.95
CA LYS A 418 -1.77 -14.87 19.43
C LYS A 418 -1.87 -15.99 18.40
N GLY A 419 -3.03 -16.18 17.77
CA GLY A 419 -3.22 -17.16 16.69
C GLY A 419 -2.28 -16.91 15.52
N LYS A 420 -2.21 -15.66 15.03
CA LYS A 420 -1.31 -15.28 13.93
C LYS A 420 0.16 -15.37 14.31
N ALA A 421 0.51 -15.02 15.55
CA ALA A 421 1.87 -15.17 16.05
C ALA A 421 2.28 -16.66 16.13
N GLN A 422 1.36 -17.53 16.52
CA GLN A 422 1.60 -18.97 16.52
C GLN A 422 1.81 -19.52 15.10
N GLU A 423 0.96 -19.13 14.15
CA GLU A 423 1.12 -19.50 12.75
C GLU A 423 2.46 -19.00 12.19
N TYR A 424 2.86 -17.77 12.55
CA TYR A 424 4.15 -17.21 12.17
C TYR A 424 5.31 -17.99 12.79
N ALA A 425 5.24 -18.33 14.08
CA ALA A 425 6.22 -19.14 14.78
C ALA A 425 6.37 -20.54 14.16
N ASP A 426 5.25 -21.20 13.84
CA ASP A 426 5.24 -22.53 13.22
C ASP A 426 5.86 -22.50 11.80
N ARG A 427 5.75 -21.38 11.10
CA ARG A 427 6.45 -21.15 9.81
C ARG A 427 7.95 -20.92 10.00
N ARG A 428 8.33 -20.15 11.03
CA ARG A 428 9.74 -19.86 11.36
C ARG A 428 10.48 -21.06 11.96
N LYS A 429 9.77 -21.99 12.54
CA LYS A 429 10.30 -23.29 12.99
C LYS A 429 10.91 -24.09 11.84
N ARG A 430 10.34 -23.97 10.64
CA ARG A 430 10.87 -24.60 9.45
C ARG A 430 11.93 -23.69 8.86
N ASP A 431 13.09 -24.27 8.60
CA ASP A 431 14.12 -23.59 7.85
C ASP A 431 13.58 -23.28 6.43
N ASP A 432 13.26 -22.01 6.16
CA ASP A 432 12.81 -21.52 4.85
C ASP A 432 13.95 -21.51 3.81
N GLY A 433 15.14 -21.98 4.17
CA GLY A 433 16.28 -22.11 3.25
C GLY A 433 15.92 -23.02 2.09
N THR A 434 16.25 -22.59 0.89
CA THR A 434 16.20 -23.43 -0.29
C THR A 434 17.58 -24.04 -0.55
N TYR A 435 17.59 -25.28 -1.04
CA TYR A 435 18.81 -26.04 -1.31
C TYR A 435 18.93 -26.20 -2.82
N ASN A 436 19.97 -25.61 -3.39
CA ASN A 436 20.34 -25.84 -4.78
C ASN A 436 21.15 -27.17 -4.84
N THR A 437 20.51 -28.18 -5.37
CA THR A 437 21.03 -29.54 -5.40
C THR A 437 21.32 -29.97 -6.84
N THR A 438 22.57 -30.21 -7.18
CA THR A 438 22.97 -30.71 -8.49
C THR A 438 23.08 -32.21 -8.40
N LEU A 439 22.35 -32.95 -9.23
CA LEU A 439 22.44 -34.40 -9.28
C LEU A 439 23.71 -34.84 -10.01
N ASP A 440 24.20 -35.99 -9.62
CA ASP A 440 25.34 -36.63 -10.29
C ASP A 440 24.90 -37.16 -11.66
N SER A 441 25.64 -36.80 -12.70
CA SER A 441 25.30 -37.17 -14.07
C SER A 441 25.42 -38.68 -14.34
N GLU A 442 26.36 -39.35 -13.69
CA GLU A 442 26.52 -40.81 -13.83
C GLU A 442 25.34 -41.52 -13.14
N TRP A 443 24.92 -41.04 -11.96
CA TRP A 443 23.77 -41.58 -11.26
C TRP A 443 22.47 -41.38 -12.08
N VAL A 444 22.21 -40.16 -12.58
CA VAL A 444 21.04 -39.86 -13.42
C VAL A 444 21.03 -40.69 -14.70
N TYR A 445 22.19 -40.87 -15.33
CA TYR A 445 22.32 -41.67 -16.56
C TYR A 445 22.07 -43.15 -16.29
N ASN A 446 22.53 -43.67 -15.17
CA ASN A 446 22.44 -45.09 -14.79
C ASN A 446 21.08 -45.45 -14.15
N ASP A 447 20.33 -44.44 -13.67
CA ASP A 447 18.97 -44.68 -13.20
C ASP A 447 18.10 -45.17 -14.36
N ARG A 448 17.69 -46.44 -14.27
CA ARG A 448 16.91 -47.11 -15.31
C ARG A 448 15.58 -46.42 -15.63
N LEU A 449 15.12 -45.57 -14.74
CA LEU A 449 13.89 -44.81 -14.92
C LEU A 449 14.08 -43.53 -15.74
N ARG A 450 15.33 -43.02 -15.88
CA ARG A 450 15.68 -41.76 -16.60
C ARG A 450 14.65 -40.67 -16.38
N ARG A 451 14.26 -40.52 -15.15
CA ARG A 451 13.13 -39.76 -14.74
C ARG A 451 13.58 -38.44 -14.16
N PHE A 452 13.07 -37.36 -14.70
CA PHE A 452 13.19 -36.06 -14.07
C PHE A 452 12.14 -35.92 -13.00
N TYR A 453 12.50 -35.22 -11.93
CA TYR A 453 11.58 -34.91 -10.87
C TYR A 453 10.81 -33.65 -11.24
N GLU A 454 9.51 -33.73 -11.15
CA GLU A 454 8.62 -32.60 -11.45
C GLU A 454 8.47 -31.66 -10.26
N PHE A 455 8.01 -30.44 -10.52
CA PHE A 455 7.65 -29.48 -9.49
C PHE A 455 6.64 -30.08 -8.51
N GLY A 456 6.92 -29.97 -7.21
CA GLY A 456 6.09 -30.52 -6.13
C GLY A 456 6.40 -31.95 -5.71
N GLN A 457 7.30 -32.68 -6.41
CA GLN A 457 7.75 -34.02 -5.98
C GLN A 457 8.39 -33.93 -4.59
N LYS A 458 7.96 -34.81 -3.67
CA LYS A 458 8.55 -34.96 -2.34
C LYS A 458 9.97 -35.53 -2.43
N VAL A 459 10.86 -34.97 -1.61
CA VAL A 459 12.25 -35.41 -1.51
C VAL A 459 12.69 -35.47 -0.06
N PHE A 460 13.55 -36.44 0.26
CA PHE A 460 14.23 -36.53 1.54
C PHE A 460 15.69 -36.21 1.36
N LEU A 461 16.12 -35.02 1.80
CA LEU A 461 17.50 -34.55 1.68
C LEU A 461 18.36 -35.14 2.79
N VAL A 462 19.54 -35.65 2.41
CA VAL A 462 20.54 -36.16 3.34
C VAL A 462 21.85 -35.42 3.09
N ASN A 463 22.22 -34.58 4.05
CA ASN A 463 23.50 -33.91 4.08
C ASN A 463 23.87 -33.62 5.54
N ARG A 464 24.86 -34.34 6.06
CA ARG A 464 25.29 -34.27 7.46
C ARG A 464 25.84 -32.88 7.86
N ALA A 465 26.20 -32.04 6.90
CA ALA A 465 26.62 -30.67 7.18
C ALA A 465 25.43 -29.75 7.48
N PHE A 466 24.23 -30.09 7.02
CA PHE A 466 23.02 -29.28 7.20
C PHE A 466 21.97 -29.95 8.10
N PHE A 467 21.91 -31.30 8.08
CA PHE A 467 20.84 -32.04 8.76
C PHE A 467 21.40 -33.26 9.51
N GLU A 468 21.16 -33.36 10.78
CA GLU A 468 21.54 -34.52 11.59
C GLU A 468 20.82 -35.80 11.14
N ASN A 469 19.51 -35.71 10.89
CA ASN A 469 18.63 -36.85 10.59
C ASN A 469 17.98 -36.78 9.20
N GLY A 470 18.51 -35.93 8.31
CA GLY A 470 17.90 -35.64 7.01
C GLY A 470 16.71 -34.67 7.12
N ARG A 471 16.12 -34.35 5.98
CA ARG A 471 15.02 -33.39 5.89
C ARG A 471 14.03 -33.74 4.79
N ASP A 472 12.75 -33.81 5.14
CA ASP A 472 11.69 -33.84 4.15
C ASP A 472 11.50 -32.44 3.55
N SER A 473 11.37 -32.41 2.24
CA SER A 473 11.20 -31.20 1.44
C SER A 473 10.52 -31.53 0.11
N ARG A 474 10.37 -30.55 -0.77
CA ARG A 474 9.82 -30.77 -2.12
C ARG A 474 10.58 -29.95 -3.16
N ILE A 475 10.41 -30.31 -4.43
CA ILE A 475 11.03 -29.58 -5.54
C ILE A 475 10.22 -28.32 -5.83
N LEU A 476 10.91 -27.17 -5.80
CA LEU A 476 10.36 -25.83 -6.08
C LEU A 476 10.82 -25.29 -7.44
N GLY A 477 11.83 -25.92 -8.04
CA GLY A 477 12.35 -25.49 -9.31
C GLY A 477 13.46 -26.40 -9.83
N TRP A 478 13.86 -26.14 -11.06
CA TRP A 478 14.91 -26.91 -11.73
C TRP A 478 15.64 -26.07 -12.78
N GLU A 479 16.87 -26.49 -13.09
CA GLU A 479 17.67 -26.00 -14.21
C GLU A 479 18.38 -27.19 -14.85
N PHE A 480 18.31 -27.33 -16.17
CA PHE A 480 19.04 -28.35 -16.90
C PHE A 480 19.34 -27.91 -18.34
N ASN A 481 20.27 -28.60 -18.97
CA ASN A 481 20.66 -28.39 -20.35
C ASN A 481 19.61 -29.04 -21.28
N LEU A 482 19.10 -28.31 -22.26
CA LEU A 482 18.11 -28.85 -23.19
C LEU A 482 18.69 -29.81 -24.22
N ASP A 483 20.00 -29.70 -24.53
CA ASP A 483 20.72 -30.60 -25.42
C ASP A 483 21.13 -31.92 -24.75
N LYS A 484 21.37 -31.88 -23.43
CA LYS A 484 21.74 -33.01 -22.59
C LYS A 484 21.09 -32.93 -21.22
N PRO A 485 19.78 -33.19 -21.12
CA PRO A 485 19.04 -32.96 -19.89
C PRO A 485 19.53 -33.73 -18.65
N TRP A 486 20.16 -34.89 -18.88
CA TRP A 486 20.73 -35.73 -17.82
C TRP A 486 22.15 -35.33 -17.38
N ASP A 487 22.75 -34.31 -18.01
CA ASP A 487 24.07 -33.85 -17.64
C ASP A 487 23.98 -32.86 -16.50
N SER A 488 24.07 -33.41 -15.28
CA SER A 488 24.06 -32.67 -14.01
C SER A 488 22.84 -31.72 -13.84
N PRO A 489 21.61 -32.23 -13.90
CA PRO A 489 20.44 -31.40 -13.65
C PRO A 489 20.47 -30.86 -12.21
N ALA A 490 20.12 -29.60 -12.05
CA ALA A 490 20.06 -28.96 -10.76
C ALA A 490 18.58 -28.70 -10.34
N TYR A 491 18.30 -28.94 -9.07
CA TYR A 491 17.00 -28.73 -8.47
C TYR A 491 17.07 -27.70 -7.34
N ILE A 492 16.02 -26.88 -7.25
CA ILE A 492 15.78 -26.00 -6.11
C ILE A 492 14.79 -26.72 -5.21
N ILE A 493 15.23 -27.06 -4.01
CA ILE A 493 14.48 -27.88 -3.06
C ILE A 493 14.23 -27.06 -1.80
N GLY A 494 13.01 -27.07 -1.28
CA GLY A 494 12.63 -26.31 -0.09
C GLY A 494 11.17 -26.46 0.25
N GLU A 495 10.69 -25.67 1.22
CA GLU A 495 9.30 -25.71 1.67
C GLU A 495 8.42 -24.69 0.93
N SER A 496 8.94 -23.49 0.71
CA SER A 496 8.23 -22.40 0.06
C SER A 496 9.20 -21.50 -0.71
N MET A 497 8.71 -20.82 -1.72
CA MET A 497 9.43 -19.72 -2.36
C MET A 497 8.72 -18.43 -1.95
N PRO A 498 9.34 -17.57 -1.15
CA PRO A 498 8.76 -16.25 -0.90
C PRO A 498 8.73 -15.47 -2.23
N TYR A 499 7.59 -14.92 -2.56
CA TYR A 499 7.46 -13.94 -3.64
C TYR A 499 8.09 -12.63 -3.14
N SER A 500 9.35 -12.41 -3.47
CA SER A 500 10.21 -11.47 -2.74
C SER A 500 10.59 -10.23 -3.52
N ARG A 501 9.89 -9.85 -4.59
CA ARG A 501 10.36 -8.70 -5.37
C ARG A 501 9.59 -7.41 -5.12
N ILE A 502 8.36 -7.50 -4.72
CA ILE A 502 7.49 -6.33 -4.48
C ILE A 502 6.96 -6.34 -3.06
N GLY A 503 6.58 -7.49 -2.49
CA GLY A 503 6.07 -7.58 -1.13
C GLY A 503 7.02 -6.97 -0.08
N ASP A 504 8.31 -7.30 -0.11
CA ASP A 504 9.30 -6.69 0.81
C ASP A 504 9.46 -5.17 0.61
N MET A 505 9.18 -4.63 -0.58
CA MET A 505 9.20 -3.17 -0.82
C MET A 505 7.85 -2.54 -0.48
N GLU A 506 6.75 -3.20 -0.76
CA GLU A 506 5.40 -2.72 -0.40
C GLU A 506 5.18 -2.79 1.11
N ASP A 507 5.57 -3.88 1.77
CA ASP A 507 5.53 -3.98 3.24
C ASP A 507 6.45 -2.94 3.90
N LYS A 508 7.62 -2.65 3.30
CA LYS A 508 8.47 -1.54 3.74
C LYS A 508 7.86 -0.18 3.42
N ILE A 509 7.24 0.01 2.27
CA ILE A 509 6.58 1.26 1.88
C ILE A 509 5.30 1.43 2.69
N ASP A 510 4.50 0.40 2.87
CA ASP A 510 3.30 0.45 3.72
C ASP A 510 3.68 0.61 5.20
N SER A 511 4.73 -0.03 5.68
CA SER A 511 5.28 0.21 7.01
C SER A 511 5.91 1.61 7.14
N LEU A 512 6.48 2.17 6.07
CA LEU A 512 7.01 3.54 6.03
C LEU A 512 5.90 4.57 5.83
N THR A 513 4.89 4.28 5.05
CA THR A 513 3.69 5.14 4.87
C THR A 513 2.86 5.11 6.16
N TYR A 514 2.72 3.97 6.77
CA TYR A 514 2.07 3.83 8.07
C TYR A 514 2.93 4.44 9.19
N LYS A 515 4.24 4.24 9.18
CA LYS A 515 5.19 4.95 10.06
C LYS A 515 5.24 6.44 9.74
N GLY A 516 5.00 6.86 8.50
CA GLY A 516 4.86 8.26 8.12
C GLY A 516 3.58 8.90 8.63
N GLN A 517 2.51 8.15 8.80
CA GLN A 517 1.25 8.62 9.41
C GLN A 517 1.24 8.49 10.95
N THR A 518 2.01 7.56 11.50
CA THR A 518 2.21 7.37 12.94
C THR A 518 3.57 7.86 13.43
N TYR A 519 4.53 8.09 12.53
CA TYR A 519 5.80 8.71 12.82
C TYR A 519 5.62 10.22 12.92
N THR A 520 4.96 10.62 13.94
CA THR A 520 5.21 11.91 14.54
C THR A 520 6.56 11.79 15.21
N GLY A 521 7.57 12.33 14.53
CA GLY A 521 8.92 12.35 15.02
C GLY A 521 8.95 12.78 16.48
N GLY A 522 9.36 11.89 17.38
CA GLY A 522 9.44 12.14 18.80
C GLY A 522 8.09 12.11 19.50
N GLY A 523 7.40 11.01 19.40
CA GLY A 523 6.62 10.45 20.48
C GLY A 523 5.43 11.10 21.04
N ASN A 524 4.79 12.02 20.47
CA ASN A 524 3.38 12.30 20.73
C ASN A 524 2.74 12.54 19.37
N GLY A 525 1.70 11.77 19.04
CA GLY A 525 0.93 11.99 17.83
C GLY A 525 0.57 13.47 17.72
N VAL A 526 0.75 14.07 16.52
CA VAL A 526 0.31 15.45 16.32
C VAL A 526 -1.20 15.48 16.53
N TYR A 527 -1.62 16.01 17.66
CA TYR A 527 -3.02 16.17 17.94
C TYR A 527 -3.62 17.27 17.06
N ILE A 528 -4.65 16.93 16.31
CA ILE A 528 -5.34 17.89 15.44
C ILE A 528 -6.47 18.54 16.22
N ILE A 529 -6.26 19.79 16.64
CA ILE A 529 -7.29 20.60 17.30
C ILE A 529 -8.36 20.98 16.28
N ARG A 530 -9.57 20.51 16.49
CA ARG A 530 -10.74 20.77 15.62
C ARG A 530 -11.52 22.01 16.08
N THR A 531 -12.49 22.43 15.27
CA THR A 531 -13.25 23.68 15.49
C THR A 531 -13.93 23.76 16.86
N ASN A 532 -14.43 22.63 17.37
CA ASN A 532 -15.15 22.56 18.66
C ASN A 532 -14.27 22.01 19.80
N ASP A 533 -12.99 21.81 19.57
CA ASP A 533 -12.05 21.28 20.53
C ASP A 533 -11.60 22.40 21.48
N THR A 534 -11.64 22.14 22.77
CA THR A 534 -11.20 23.06 23.84
C THR A 534 -9.76 22.86 24.26
N THR A 535 -9.06 21.90 23.67
CA THR A 535 -7.64 21.60 23.96
C THR A 535 -6.78 22.84 23.70
N ALA A 536 -5.95 23.20 24.66
CA ALA A 536 -5.02 24.30 24.52
C ALA A 536 -3.97 24.00 23.44
N PRO A 537 -3.63 24.98 22.58
CA PRO A 537 -2.54 24.81 21.63
C PRO A 537 -1.21 24.52 22.35
N SER A 538 -0.42 23.59 21.80
CA SER A 538 0.91 23.22 22.27
C SER A 538 1.82 22.94 21.07
N ASP A 539 3.14 22.79 21.31
CA ASP A 539 4.11 22.49 20.27
C ASP A 539 3.91 21.09 19.64
N SER A 540 3.08 20.25 20.26
CA SER A 540 2.77 18.89 19.83
C SER A 540 1.41 18.76 19.13
N ASN A 541 0.69 19.86 18.89
CA ASN A 541 -0.59 19.82 18.20
C ASN A 541 -0.70 20.87 17.08
N VAL A 542 -1.59 20.61 16.12
CA VAL A 542 -1.88 21.51 14.99
C VAL A 542 -3.37 21.75 14.87
N PHE A 543 -3.76 22.89 14.29
CA PHE A 543 -5.15 23.14 13.97
C PHE A 543 -5.56 22.39 12.70
N SER A 544 -6.76 21.83 12.71
CA SER A 544 -7.37 21.37 11.47
C SER A 544 -7.56 22.55 10.49
N ALA A 545 -7.62 22.28 9.19
CA ALA A 545 -7.86 23.32 8.19
C ALA A 545 -9.10 24.17 8.54
N ARG A 546 -10.19 23.54 8.97
CA ARG A 546 -11.42 24.23 9.41
C ARG A 546 -11.19 25.09 10.66
N ARG A 547 -10.44 24.60 11.64
CA ARG A 547 -10.09 25.36 12.84
C ARG A 547 -9.22 26.56 12.49
N SER A 548 -8.25 26.39 11.59
CA SER A 548 -7.39 27.48 11.10
C SER A 548 -8.21 28.59 10.44
N LEU A 549 -9.18 28.24 9.60
CA LEU A 549 -10.08 29.20 8.94
C LEU A 549 -10.96 30.01 9.90
N VAL A 550 -11.26 29.44 11.07
CA VAL A 550 -12.06 30.12 12.12
C VAL A 550 -11.19 30.90 13.10
N SER A 551 -9.93 30.48 13.28
CA SER A 551 -9.05 31.03 14.31
C SER A 551 -8.07 32.09 13.81
N PHE A 552 -7.77 32.11 12.50
CA PHE A 552 -6.80 33.05 11.92
C PHE A 552 -7.46 33.94 10.88
N LEU A 553 -7.03 35.21 10.81
CA LEU A 553 -7.41 36.10 9.71
C LEU A 553 -6.77 35.64 8.42
N ARG A 554 -7.56 35.54 7.38
CA ARG A 554 -7.13 35.08 6.06
C ARG A 554 -6.40 36.18 5.30
N LYS A 555 -5.39 35.78 4.51
CA LYS A 555 -4.64 36.71 3.66
C LYS A 555 -5.16 36.75 2.22
N ASP A 556 -5.94 35.75 1.81
CA ASP A 556 -6.41 35.54 0.43
C ASP A 556 -7.84 36.01 0.18
N LYS A 557 -8.58 36.33 1.24
CA LYS A 557 -9.98 36.83 1.18
C LYS A 557 -10.22 37.88 2.24
N SER A 558 -11.31 38.64 2.05
CA SER A 558 -11.83 39.51 3.11
C SER A 558 -12.26 38.68 4.32
N ASP A 559 -11.82 39.10 5.49
CA ASP A 559 -12.11 38.42 6.74
C ASP A 559 -12.35 39.44 7.85
N GLU A 560 -13.02 39.03 8.95
CA GLU A 560 -13.39 39.91 10.06
C GLU A 560 -13.06 39.29 11.42
N THR A 561 -12.78 40.12 12.40
CA THR A 561 -12.68 39.73 13.80
C THR A 561 -13.63 40.51 14.69
N LYS A 562 -14.26 39.80 15.65
CA LYS A 562 -15.11 40.42 16.67
C LYS A 562 -14.33 40.94 17.87
N PHE A 563 -13.04 40.67 17.92
CA PHE A 563 -12.16 41.05 19.02
C PHE A 563 -11.16 42.13 18.61
N LEU A 564 -10.64 42.84 19.62
CA LEU A 564 -9.62 43.85 19.40
C LEU A 564 -8.35 43.25 18.82
N LEU A 565 -7.90 43.81 17.70
CA LEU A 565 -6.64 43.50 17.09
C LEU A 565 -5.58 44.52 17.55
N LYS A 566 -4.50 44.06 18.19
CA LYS A 566 -3.38 44.91 18.60
C LYS A 566 -2.21 44.71 17.62
N LEU A 567 -1.88 45.80 16.91
CA LEU A 567 -0.77 45.82 15.94
C LEU A 567 0.35 46.71 16.49
N PHE A 568 1.37 46.13 17.09
CA PHE A 568 2.43 46.88 17.76
C PHE A 568 3.45 47.53 16.80
N ALA A 569 3.57 47.01 15.59
CA ALA A 569 4.45 47.56 14.54
C ALA A 569 3.73 48.49 13.57
N GLY A 570 2.45 48.80 13.85
CA GLY A 570 1.64 49.62 12.96
C GLY A 570 0.90 48.84 11.88
N ALA A 571 0.29 49.55 10.92
CA ALA A 571 -0.45 48.95 9.80
C ALA A 571 -0.34 49.82 8.54
N VAL A 572 -0.29 49.19 7.40
CA VAL A 572 -0.31 49.80 6.07
C VAL A 572 -1.62 49.45 5.36
N PHE A 573 -2.25 50.44 4.73
CA PHE A 573 -3.52 50.30 4.02
C PHE A 573 -3.35 50.86 2.60
N GLY A 574 -3.74 50.11 1.58
CA GLY A 574 -3.70 50.53 0.20
C GLY A 574 -3.46 49.38 -0.75
N LYS A 575 -3.96 49.49 -1.98
CA LYS A 575 -3.86 48.46 -2.99
C LYS A 575 -2.40 48.19 -3.38
N ASP A 576 -1.60 49.26 -3.50
CA ASP A 576 -0.21 49.20 -3.95
C ASP A 576 0.80 49.52 -2.82
N GLY A 577 0.35 49.38 -1.55
CA GLY A 577 1.14 49.66 -0.36
C GLY A 577 1.01 51.10 0.15
N TYR A 578 2.12 51.68 0.62
CA TYR A 578 2.19 53.03 1.16
C TYR A 578 3.46 53.73 0.73
N ALA A 579 3.35 55.00 0.35
CA ALA A 579 4.48 55.91 0.13
C ALA A 579 4.18 57.25 0.83
N SER A 580 5.14 57.71 1.65
CA SER A 580 5.01 58.95 2.42
C SER A 580 5.18 60.20 1.54
N GLY A 581 4.62 61.32 1.99
CA GLY A 581 4.79 62.67 1.43
C GLY A 581 3.66 63.18 0.55
N LEU A 582 3.76 64.42 0.07
CA LEU A 582 2.71 65.14 -0.62
C LEU A 582 2.22 64.50 -1.94
N ALA A 583 3.07 63.73 -2.56
CA ALA A 583 2.77 62.91 -3.74
C ALA A 583 2.71 61.41 -3.42
N GLY A 584 2.60 61.06 -2.14
CA GLY A 584 2.48 59.67 -1.67
C GLY A 584 1.12 59.07 -1.94
N PHE A 585 0.97 57.81 -1.63
CA PHE A 585 -0.29 57.04 -1.80
C PHE A 585 -0.49 56.08 -0.64
N GLY A 586 -1.76 55.64 -0.45
CA GLY A 586 -2.14 54.73 0.58
C GLY A 586 -2.26 55.39 1.96
N ALA A 587 -2.23 54.55 3.01
CA ALA A 587 -2.25 55.07 4.38
C ALA A 587 -1.39 54.19 5.27
N GLN A 588 -0.78 54.76 6.32
CA GLN A 588 -0.04 54.08 7.35
C GLN A 588 -0.39 54.61 8.74
N ILE A 589 -0.41 53.71 9.68
CA ILE A 589 -0.28 54.02 11.11
C ILE A 589 1.00 53.36 11.60
N ASP A 590 1.96 54.16 12.04
CA ASP A 590 3.27 53.64 12.50
C ASP A 590 3.23 53.10 13.94
N GLU A 591 4.33 52.57 14.42
CA GLU A 591 4.49 52.06 15.78
C GLU A 591 4.38 53.12 16.89
N ASN A 592 4.52 54.40 16.54
CA ASN A 592 4.39 55.53 17.45
C ASN A 592 2.98 56.14 17.43
N GLY A 593 2.08 55.60 16.65
CA GLY A 593 0.70 56.06 16.52
C GLY A 593 0.51 57.24 15.57
N ASN A 594 1.54 57.59 14.77
CA ASN A 594 1.37 58.61 13.73
C ASN A 594 0.59 58.03 12.54
N ALA A 595 -0.46 58.74 12.14
CA ALA A 595 -1.27 58.35 10.98
C ALA A 595 -0.99 59.29 9.81
N GLU A 596 -0.57 58.73 8.68
CA GLU A 596 -0.52 59.42 7.40
C GLU A 596 -1.55 58.80 6.45
N VAL A 597 -2.48 59.62 5.96
CA VAL A 597 -3.60 59.19 5.12
C VAL A 597 -3.79 60.18 3.96
N GLU A 598 -4.21 59.66 2.82
CA GLU A 598 -4.47 60.47 1.64
C GLU A 598 -5.65 61.42 1.81
N SER A 599 -6.73 60.97 2.49
CA SER A 599 -7.87 61.79 2.82
C SER A 599 -8.52 61.35 4.14
N LEU A 600 -9.04 62.31 4.89
CA LEU A 600 -9.77 62.06 6.16
C LEU A 600 -11.12 62.73 6.13
N THR A 601 -12.19 61.92 6.22
CA THR A 601 -13.57 62.41 6.34
C THR A 601 -14.11 62.10 7.74
N SER A 602 -14.38 63.13 8.55
CA SER A 602 -15.00 62.98 9.85
C SER A 602 -16.48 63.29 9.76
N ARG A 603 -17.36 62.40 10.27
CA ARG A 603 -18.82 62.58 10.23
C ARG A 603 -19.37 63.49 11.35
N ARG A 604 -18.58 63.73 12.41
CA ARG A 604 -19.01 64.58 13.51
C ARG A 604 -18.01 65.70 13.80
N PHE A 605 -16.92 65.41 14.40
CA PHE A 605 -15.89 66.40 14.74
C PHE A 605 -14.51 65.77 14.82
N ILE A 606 -13.49 66.58 14.73
CA ILE A 606 -12.12 66.26 15.03
C ILE A 606 -11.69 67.11 16.23
N GLU A 607 -11.24 66.46 17.30
CA GLU A 607 -10.70 67.12 18.47
C GLU A 607 -9.18 66.95 18.45
N THR A 608 -8.47 68.07 18.45
CA THR A 608 -6.98 68.06 18.41
C THR A 608 -6.46 69.27 19.18
N PRO A 609 -5.42 69.11 20.01
CA PRO A 609 -4.80 70.21 20.71
C PRO A 609 -4.16 71.26 19.79
N GLU A 610 -3.61 70.80 18.66
CA GLU A 610 -2.93 71.64 17.65
C GLU A 610 -3.27 71.17 16.23
N LEU A 611 -3.58 72.10 15.35
CA LEU A 611 -3.75 71.82 13.93
C LEU A 611 -2.74 72.62 13.10
N ARG A 612 -1.87 71.91 12.39
CA ARG A 612 -0.83 72.51 11.47
C ARG A 612 -1.26 72.34 10.03
N HIS A 613 -1.12 73.41 9.25
CA HIS A 613 -1.43 73.43 7.83
C HIS A 613 -0.18 73.68 7.01
N ASN A 614 0.06 72.86 6.02
CA ASN A 614 1.20 73.01 5.05
C ASN A 614 0.79 73.76 3.76
N ARG A 615 -0.49 74.22 3.66
CA ARG A 615 -1.02 74.92 2.48
C ARG A 615 -1.67 76.24 2.83
N ILE A 616 -1.70 77.20 1.84
CA ILE A 616 -2.44 78.43 1.94
C ILE A 616 -3.96 78.08 2.04
N ASP A 617 -4.59 78.53 3.10
CA ASP A 617 -6.00 78.30 3.42
C ASP A 617 -6.83 79.39 2.69
N ILE A 618 -7.47 79.04 1.60
CA ILE A 618 -8.45 79.95 0.93
C ILE A 618 -9.80 79.70 1.55
N LYS A 619 -10.32 80.71 2.28
CA LYS A 619 -11.61 80.62 2.96
C LYS A 619 -12.63 81.49 2.27
N VAL A 620 -13.79 80.94 2.03
CA VAL A 620 -14.99 81.63 1.61
C VAL A 620 -16.00 81.47 2.71
N GLY A 621 -16.29 82.55 3.45
CA GLY A 621 -17.21 82.56 4.61
C GLY A 621 -16.53 82.75 5.96
N ASP A 622 -17.34 82.82 7.06
CA ASP A 622 -16.89 83.13 8.42
C ASP A 622 -15.99 82.02 9.02
N LYS A 623 -14.88 82.45 9.62
CA LYS A 623 -13.95 81.51 10.34
C LYS A 623 -13.96 81.84 11.81
N TRP A 624 -14.42 80.95 12.64
CA TRP A 624 -14.25 81.01 14.07
C TRP A 624 -13.03 80.23 14.52
N ARG A 625 -12.11 80.89 15.20
CA ARG A 625 -10.99 80.29 15.91
C ARG A 625 -11.00 80.85 17.31
N ALA A 626 -11.23 80.06 18.29
CA ALA A 626 -11.11 80.47 19.67
C ALA A 626 -10.37 79.46 20.53
N PRO A 627 -9.19 79.80 21.03
CA PRO A 627 -9.13 79.79 22.48
C PRO A 627 -9.11 81.23 22.96
N GLY A 628 -10.13 81.58 23.75
CA GLY A 628 -10.32 82.92 24.31
C GLY A 628 -11.16 83.90 23.48
N ALA A 629 -12.32 83.46 23.03
CA ALA A 629 -13.33 84.42 22.51
C ALA A 629 -13.93 85.18 23.67
N GLY A 630 -13.52 86.40 23.79
CA GLY A 630 -14.23 87.41 24.62
C GLY A 630 -15.38 88.01 23.86
N VAL A 631 -16.55 88.08 24.44
CA VAL A 631 -17.66 88.81 23.95
C VAL A 631 -17.46 90.29 24.26
N LEU A 632 -17.30 91.11 23.27
CA LEU A 632 -17.35 92.58 23.44
C LEU A 632 -18.75 92.97 23.83
N LYS A 633 -18.91 93.55 25.03
CA LYS A 633 -20.25 93.95 25.57
C LYS A 633 -20.76 95.28 25.04
N SER A 634 -19.90 96.16 24.61
CA SER A 634 -20.26 97.45 23.92
C SER A 634 -19.01 98.01 23.23
N VAL A 635 -19.19 98.68 22.11
CA VAL A 635 -18.23 99.58 21.48
C VAL A 635 -18.92 100.93 21.54
N ASP A 636 -18.36 101.84 22.30
CA ASP A 636 -18.77 103.26 22.27
C ASP A 636 -18.17 103.91 21.03
#